data_c76d95d12a0bdf203017e246fa1412e4
#
_entry.id   c76d95d12a0bdf203017e246fa1412e4
#
_cell.length_a   1.000
_cell.length_b   1.000
_cell.length_c   1.000
_cell.angle_alpha   90.00
_cell.angle_beta   90.00
_cell.angle_gamma   90.00
#
_symmetry.space_group_name_H-M   'P 1'
#
loop_
_entity.id
_entity.type
_entity.pdbx_description
1 polymer ?
#
loop_
_entity_poly.entity_id
_entity_poly.type
_entity_poly.pdbx_seq_one_letter_code
_entity_poly.pdbx_strand_id
1 'polypeptide(L)'
;VIEGPSEAEEIVPYLLDPAIETPIAMLFYVADTPKQATYFPLADFSPEMQAFRWAGRNECPIRFMDLPASASLGLADEDGSRSEVLDQVAEAAGFDSSEEWWEHLIERRADGCDLFQGIESLMAAIREAGANTNPDPPKPDEPENSDGRKWISSEDFEAMREAHMRRTIRAALTEGFERIAVVCGAWHVPALQSLPPERVDNAILKGLPKLKVRATVVPWTFDRLTFESGYGAGAKSPAYFDLVFKTPPADLATAWLLSVARLMREEDLDASPAAVIEAVRLADALASLRGRPRPGLKELGEAAASVLIRDQAIWSLISRRLIVGEKMGSVPENVPQIPLQSDLAALQKRLRLPVNGADQKLELDLRGDTDLHRSHLLHRLNLLGVPWGIPEKVAGKKGTFHEFWRIQWRPDLTISLIEASVYGNTIMAAATTCAAKRAESTQTLAEIAALVEVILVSDLPDAIQAAIAKLEALAATHADVAELADALPPLTAVVRYGTVRRTEVDLVTPVLNAIFIRLVVGLPGACVSLDDDAAQTMCMRLDAVNSVVALFEDGEKKQQWTGALTAISTLDGAHALVAGKTERIRFDLGEVDGDFLGLRLGQVASSGAEARETASFVEGLLDGPGAILLHQEALFRAVDEWLVQIEPEVFEEILPLVRRSFALFTKPERRQIGERVSGGNAAHTVEVGINEERAMRVLPMIRQILGLKDE
;
A
#
# COMPACT_ATOMS: atom_id res chain seq x y z
N VAL A 1 -24.95 -17.76 24.78
CA VAL A 1 -24.22 -18.45 23.70
C VAL A 1 -24.04 -17.45 22.57
N ILE A 2 -22.82 -17.27 22.09
CA ILE A 2 -22.48 -16.20 21.14
C ILE A 2 -21.78 -16.85 19.94
N GLU A 3 -22.02 -16.32 18.75
CA GLU A 3 -21.29 -16.73 17.53
C GLU A 3 -19.82 -16.39 17.65
N GLY A 4 -18.96 -17.34 17.30
CA GLY A 4 -17.51 -17.24 17.34
C GLY A 4 -16.88 -18.62 17.60
N PRO A 5 -15.59 -18.79 17.23
CA PRO A 5 -14.88 -20.04 17.42
C PRO A 5 -14.78 -20.43 18.88
N SER A 6 -14.90 -21.72 19.19
CA SER A 6 -14.88 -22.22 20.57
C SER A 6 -13.59 -21.89 21.33
N GLU A 7 -12.46 -21.76 20.63
CA GLU A 7 -11.17 -21.34 21.22
C GLU A 7 -11.20 -19.91 21.78
N ALA A 8 -12.22 -19.09 21.43
CA ALA A 8 -12.40 -17.77 22.01
C ALA A 8 -12.72 -17.79 23.52
N GLU A 9 -13.12 -18.93 24.08
CA GLU A 9 -13.36 -19.06 25.53
C GLU A 9 -12.11 -18.72 26.34
N GLU A 10 -10.93 -19.00 25.82
CA GLU A 10 -9.65 -18.70 26.50
C GLU A 10 -9.37 -17.18 26.62
N ILE A 11 -9.94 -16.37 25.72
CA ILE A 11 -9.71 -14.92 25.66
C ILE A 11 -10.86 -14.08 26.25
N VAL A 12 -11.94 -14.72 26.74
CA VAL A 12 -13.07 -14.03 27.37
C VAL A 12 -12.65 -13.08 28.51
N PRO A 13 -11.71 -13.43 29.43
CA PRO A 13 -11.30 -12.52 30.46
C PRO A 13 -10.72 -11.20 29.94
N TYR A 14 -10.06 -11.23 28.79
CA TYR A 14 -9.52 -10.03 28.16
C TYR A 14 -10.62 -9.22 27.44
N LEU A 15 -11.60 -9.89 26.82
CA LEU A 15 -12.74 -9.21 26.16
C LEU A 15 -13.63 -8.47 27.18
N LEU A 16 -13.62 -8.89 28.43
CA LEU A 16 -14.36 -8.26 29.53
C LEU A 16 -13.56 -7.20 30.30
N ASP A 17 -12.29 -6.99 29.96
CA ASP A 17 -11.44 -6.00 30.61
C ASP A 17 -11.97 -4.58 30.32
N PRO A 18 -12.23 -3.75 31.37
CA PRO A 18 -12.73 -2.38 31.18
C PRO A 18 -11.79 -1.46 30.39
N ALA A 19 -10.49 -1.80 30.31
CA ALA A 19 -9.49 -1.03 29.57
C ALA A 19 -9.50 -1.31 28.06
N ILE A 20 -10.34 -2.24 27.60
CA ILE A 20 -10.54 -2.45 26.15
C ILE A 20 -11.26 -1.26 25.52
N GLU A 21 -10.68 -0.70 24.48
CA GLU A 21 -11.30 0.29 23.59
C GLU A 21 -11.51 -0.29 22.20
N THR A 22 -12.76 -0.35 21.76
CA THR A 22 -13.12 -0.84 20.42
C THR A 22 -12.80 0.20 19.32
N PRO A 23 -12.56 -0.23 18.08
CA PRO A 23 -12.69 -1.60 17.55
C PRO A 23 -11.49 -2.48 17.90
N ILE A 24 -11.79 -3.75 18.18
CA ILE A 24 -10.79 -4.81 18.39
C ILE A 24 -11.11 -6.00 17.49
N ALA A 25 -10.22 -6.96 17.38
CA ALA A 25 -10.54 -8.25 16.78
C ALA A 25 -10.04 -9.40 17.63
N MET A 26 -10.82 -10.48 17.70
CA MET A 26 -10.33 -11.78 18.11
C MET A 26 -9.51 -12.35 16.94
N LEU A 27 -8.26 -12.69 17.20
CA LEU A 27 -7.34 -13.26 16.24
C LEU A 27 -7.08 -14.73 16.58
N PHE A 28 -7.31 -15.59 15.58
CA PHE A 28 -6.98 -17.01 15.64
C PHE A 28 -5.97 -17.31 14.55
N TYR A 29 -4.88 -17.99 14.88
CA TYR A 29 -3.84 -18.34 13.92
C TYR A 29 -3.23 -19.70 14.21
N VAL A 30 -2.78 -20.39 13.15
CA VAL A 30 -2.10 -21.69 13.28
C VAL A 30 -0.69 -21.47 13.83
N ALA A 31 -0.34 -22.15 14.92
CA ALA A 31 0.91 -21.91 15.63
C ALA A 31 2.17 -22.14 14.75
N ASP A 32 2.12 -23.13 13.85
CA ASP A 32 3.24 -23.51 13.01
C ASP A 32 3.27 -22.75 11.67
N THR A 33 2.14 -22.16 11.25
CA THR A 33 1.98 -21.37 10.02
C THR A 33 1.11 -20.13 10.29
N PRO A 34 1.63 -19.07 10.95
CA PRO A 34 0.85 -17.92 11.40
C PRO A 34 0.11 -17.13 10.31
N LYS A 35 0.53 -17.23 9.04
CA LYS A 35 -0.21 -16.67 7.90
C LYS A 35 -1.61 -17.25 7.76
N GLN A 36 -1.81 -18.49 8.19
CA GLN A 36 -3.10 -19.14 8.24
C GLN A 36 -3.84 -18.66 9.49
N ALA A 37 -4.54 -17.54 9.33
CA ALA A 37 -5.19 -16.79 10.40
C ALA A 37 -6.57 -16.30 9.98
N THR A 38 -7.43 -16.08 10.97
CA THR A 38 -8.75 -15.47 10.80
C THR A 38 -8.99 -14.43 11.90
N TYR A 39 -9.77 -13.41 11.56
CA TYR A 39 -10.10 -12.31 12.45
C TYR A 39 -11.62 -12.23 12.63
N PHE A 40 -12.03 -11.96 13.85
CA PHE A 40 -13.43 -11.67 14.21
C PHE A 40 -13.49 -10.27 14.81
N PRO A 41 -13.77 -9.24 13.98
CA PRO A 41 -13.80 -7.86 14.42
C PRO A 41 -14.98 -7.55 15.33
N LEU A 42 -14.76 -6.71 16.34
CA LEU A 42 -15.74 -6.28 17.32
C LEU A 42 -15.69 -4.76 17.49
N ALA A 43 -16.80 -4.10 17.24
CA ALA A 43 -17.02 -2.68 17.51
C ALA A 43 -17.98 -2.48 18.68
N ASP A 44 -18.15 -1.25 19.15
CA ASP A 44 -19.13 -0.93 20.20
C ASP A 44 -20.57 -1.32 19.79
N PHE A 45 -20.89 -1.17 18.51
CA PHE A 45 -22.19 -1.51 17.95
C PHE A 45 -22.33 -2.99 17.56
N SER A 46 -21.30 -3.84 17.72
CA SER A 46 -21.40 -5.27 17.46
C SER A 46 -22.28 -5.97 18.50
N PRO A 47 -23.29 -6.76 18.10
CA PRO A 47 -24.16 -7.49 19.02
C PRO A 47 -23.39 -8.38 19.98
N GLU A 48 -22.34 -9.04 19.50
CA GLU A 48 -21.45 -9.90 20.29
C GLU A 48 -20.76 -9.11 21.41
N MET A 49 -20.22 -7.90 21.07
CA MET A 49 -19.56 -7.05 22.08
C MET A 49 -20.54 -6.56 23.14
N GLN A 50 -21.78 -6.25 22.75
CA GLN A 50 -22.83 -5.89 23.72
C GLN A 50 -23.24 -7.08 24.57
N ALA A 51 -23.33 -8.28 23.98
CA ALA A 51 -23.59 -9.51 24.72
C ALA A 51 -22.50 -9.82 25.74
N PHE A 52 -21.22 -9.67 25.39
CA PHE A 52 -20.08 -9.81 26.33
C PHE A 52 -20.19 -8.84 27.49
N ARG A 53 -20.39 -7.55 27.21
CA ARG A 53 -20.53 -6.52 28.25
C ARG A 53 -21.71 -6.76 29.17
N TRP A 54 -22.84 -7.19 28.61
CA TRP A 54 -24.01 -7.51 29.40
C TRP A 54 -23.77 -8.75 30.27
N ALA A 55 -23.23 -9.81 29.70
CA ALA A 55 -22.92 -11.05 30.42
C ALA A 55 -21.91 -10.82 31.55
N GLY A 56 -20.84 -10.06 31.29
CA GLY A 56 -19.86 -9.70 32.32
C GLY A 56 -20.46 -8.91 33.48
N ARG A 57 -21.34 -7.94 33.21
CA ARG A 57 -22.03 -7.16 34.26
C ARG A 57 -23.01 -7.99 35.10
N ASN A 58 -23.56 -9.04 34.53
CA ASN A 58 -24.55 -9.90 35.19
C ASN A 58 -23.99 -11.27 35.60
N GLU A 59 -22.67 -11.44 35.50
CA GLU A 59 -21.97 -12.70 35.86
C GLU A 59 -22.56 -13.94 35.17
N CYS A 60 -23.05 -13.75 33.92
CA CYS A 60 -23.62 -14.83 33.11
C CYS A 60 -22.52 -15.61 32.40
N PRO A 61 -22.57 -16.96 32.39
CA PRO A 61 -21.65 -17.77 31.61
C PRO A 61 -21.71 -17.44 30.12
N ILE A 62 -20.54 -17.31 29.48
CA ILE A 62 -20.39 -17.06 28.02
C ILE A 62 -19.85 -18.33 27.39
N ARG A 63 -20.41 -18.71 26.21
CA ARG A 63 -19.92 -19.79 25.36
C ARG A 63 -19.91 -19.36 23.93
N PHE A 64 -18.91 -19.81 23.21
CA PHE A 64 -18.84 -19.64 21.76
C PHE A 64 -19.36 -20.90 21.07
N MET A 65 -20.16 -20.70 20.00
CA MET A 65 -20.88 -21.81 19.37
C MET A 65 -20.47 -22.09 17.94
N ASP A 66 -19.72 -21.22 17.29
CA ASP A 66 -19.31 -21.44 15.91
C ASP A 66 -18.25 -22.55 15.78
N LEU A 67 -18.01 -22.98 14.56
CA LEU A 67 -17.01 -23.99 14.24
C LEU A 67 -15.65 -23.60 14.84
N PRO A 68 -14.93 -24.52 15.50
CA PRO A 68 -13.62 -24.23 16.04
C PRO A 68 -12.66 -23.69 14.97
N ALA A 69 -11.88 -22.68 15.31
CA ALA A 69 -10.86 -22.13 14.41
C ALA A 69 -9.83 -23.20 13.97
N SER A 70 -9.56 -24.16 14.85
CA SER A 70 -8.73 -25.34 14.56
C SER A 70 -9.29 -26.22 13.43
N ALA A 71 -10.59 -26.14 13.16
CA ALA A 71 -11.23 -26.84 12.06
C ALA A 71 -11.40 -25.90 10.84
N SER A 72 -11.95 -24.70 11.03
CA SER A 72 -12.24 -23.79 9.93
C SER A 72 -10.98 -23.34 9.15
N LEU A 73 -9.88 -23.09 9.84
CA LEU A 73 -8.62 -22.72 9.19
C LEU A 73 -8.01 -23.84 8.33
N GLY A 74 -8.40 -25.10 8.54
CA GLY A 74 -7.98 -26.24 7.71
C GLY A 74 -8.88 -26.48 6.49
N LEU A 75 -9.95 -25.67 6.33
CA LEU A 75 -10.88 -25.74 5.23
C LEU A 75 -10.71 -24.52 4.32
N ALA A 76 -10.99 -24.69 3.03
CA ALA A 76 -11.10 -23.62 2.06
C ALA A 76 -12.47 -23.74 1.43
N ASP A 77 -13.30 -22.69 1.54
CA ASP A 77 -14.59 -22.60 0.88
C ASP A 77 -14.49 -21.82 -0.43
N GLU A 78 -15.41 -22.06 -1.34
CA GLU A 78 -15.61 -21.18 -2.48
C GLU A 78 -16.24 -19.87 -1.95
N ASP A 79 -15.59 -18.75 -2.24
CA ASP A 79 -16.09 -17.39 -1.93
C ASP A 79 -17.42 -17.12 -2.66
N GLY A 80 -18.49 -17.72 -2.14
CA GLY A 80 -19.85 -17.47 -2.59
C GLY A 80 -20.42 -16.25 -1.89
N SER A 81 -20.47 -15.10 -2.58
CA SER A 81 -20.86 -13.85 -1.97
C SER A 81 -22.35 -13.86 -1.57
N ARG A 82 -22.64 -14.09 -0.29
CA ARG A 82 -23.97 -13.84 0.33
C ARG A 82 -24.40 -12.39 0.23
N SER A 83 -23.43 -11.48 0.14
CA SER A 83 -23.60 -10.06 -0.12
C SER A 83 -24.45 -9.84 -1.37
N GLU A 84 -24.23 -10.62 -2.44
CA GLU A 84 -24.98 -10.48 -3.70
C GLU A 84 -26.47 -10.76 -3.55
N VAL A 85 -26.86 -11.74 -2.74
CA VAL A 85 -28.29 -12.06 -2.55
C VAL A 85 -29.00 -10.95 -1.79
N LEU A 86 -28.38 -10.41 -0.74
CA LEU A 86 -28.95 -9.29 0.01
C LEU A 86 -28.97 -8.00 -0.82
N ASP A 87 -27.97 -7.76 -1.66
CA ASP A 87 -27.96 -6.63 -2.57
C ASP A 87 -29.05 -6.74 -3.64
N GLN A 88 -29.32 -7.93 -4.19
CA GLN A 88 -30.44 -8.16 -5.11
C GLN A 88 -31.80 -7.91 -4.45
N VAL A 89 -31.99 -8.33 -3.20
CA VAL A 89 -33.22 -8.06 -2.44
C VAL A 89 -33.36 -6.54 -2.18
N ALA A 90 -32.27 -5.86 -1.83
CA ALA A 90 -32.26 -4.42 -1.62
C ALA A 90 -32.60 -3.66 -2.90
N GLU A 91 -32.03 -4.04 -4.05
CA GLU A 91 -32.34 -3.47 -5.36
C GLU A 91 -33.80 -3.67 -5.74
N ALA A 92 -34.32 -4.87 -5.54
CA ALA A 92 -35.76 -5.17 -5.78
C ALA A 92 -36.70 -4.35 -4.86
N ALA A 93 -36.22 -3.96 -3.66
CA ALA A 93 -36.92 -3.08 -2.75
C ALA A 93 -36.69 -1.57 -3.03
N GLY A 94 -35.88 -1.21 -4.05
CA GLY A 94 -35.63 0.17 -4.46
C GLY A 94 -34.55 0.88 -3.68
N PHE A 95 -33.58 0.14 -3.14
CA PHE A 95 -32.41 0.68 -2.43
C PHE A 95 -31.12 0.45 -3.23
N ASP A 96 -30.12 1.32 -3.07
CA ASP A 96 -28.88 1.25 -3.81
C ASP A 96 -27.89 0.20 -3.22
N SER A 97 -28.13 -0.26 -2.00
CA SER A 97 -27.30 -1.28 -1.34
C SER A 97 -28.05 -2.01 -0.23
N SER A 98 -27.59 -3.21 0.11
CA SER A 98 -28.08 -3.97 1.26
C SER A 98 -27.89 -3.22 2.59
N GLU A 99 -26.81 -2.45 2.75
CA GLU A 99 -26.57 -1.64 3.95
C GLU A 99 -27.60 -0.51 4.11
N GLU A 100 -27.94 0.23 3.03
CA GLU A 100 -28.99 1.26 3.05
C GLU A 100 -30.36 0.65 3.37
N TRP A 101 -30.66 -0.49 2.74
CA TRP A 101 -31.91 -1.21 2.97
C TRP A 101 -32.02 -1.71 4.41
N TRP A 102 -30.93 -2.29 4.96
CA TRP A 102 -30.86 -2.75 6.35
C TRP A 102 -30.99 -1.59 7.33
N GLU A 103 -30.29 -0.48 7.10
CA GLU A 103 -30.44 0.74 7.88
C GLU A 103 -31.91 1.18 7.94
N HIS A 104 -32.60 1.16 6.81
CA HIS A 104 -34.01 1.55 6.74
C HIS A 104 -34.92 0.59 7.52
N LEU A 105 -34.70 -0.71 7.40
CA LEU A 105 -35.54 -1.72 8.06
C LEU A 105 -35.29 -1.81 9.56
N ILE A 106 -34.08 -1.65 10.02
CA ILE A 106 -33.67 -1.96 11.38
C ILE A 106 -33.42 -0.66 12.17
N GLU A 107 -32.46 0.16 11.74
CA GLU A 107 -31.93 1.25 12.55
C GLU A 107 -32.90 2.44 12.65
N ARG A 108 -33.76 2.64 11.66
CA ARG A 108 -34.67 3.78 11.59
C ARG A 108 -36.10 3.50 12.07
N ARG A 109 -36.36 2.30 12.53
CA ARG A 109 -37.73 1.97 13.04
C ARG A 109 -38.07 2.78 14.27
N ALA A 110 -39.34 3.17 14.35
CA ALA A 110 -39.88 3.88 15.50
C ALA A 110 -40.28 2.93 16.65
N ASP A 111 -40.53 1.67 16.33
CA ASP A 111 -40.97 0.63 17.28
C ASP A 111 -40.08 -0.63 17.11
N GLY A 112 -39.80 -1.31 18.23
CA GLY A 112 -39.04 -2.55 18.25
C GLY A 112 -39.93 -3.81 18.27
N CYS A 113 -41.26 -3.67 18.09
CA CYS A 113 -42.16 -4.79 18.12
C CYS A 113 -41.99 -5.69 16.89
N ASP A 114 -41.88 -6.99 17.12
CA ASP A 114 -41.78 -8.06 16.10
C ASP A 114 -40.57 -7.99 15.13
N LEU A 115 -39.56 -7.14 15.45
CA LEU A 115 -38.38 -6.98 14.61
C LEU A 115 -37.65 -8.30 14.38
N PHE A 116 -37.32 -9.02 15.44
CA PHE A 116 -36.57 -10.27 15.34
C PHE A 116 -37.37 -11.38 14.61
N GLN A 117 -38.66 -11.44 14.80
CA GLN A 117 -39.52 -12.39 14.06
C GLN A 117 -39.60 -12.02 12.58
N GLY A 118 -39.65 -10.74 12.26
CA GLY A 118 -39.61 -10.26 10.87
C GLY A 118 -38.28 -10.60 10.16
N ILE A 119 -37.13 -10.37 10.83
CA ILE A 119 -35.81 -10.73 10.31
C ILE A 119 -35.71 -12.24 10.09
N GLU A 120 -36.15 -13.03 11.05
CA GLU A 120 -36.18 -14.50 10.95
C GLU A 120 -36.98 -14.98 9.74
N SER A 121 -38.21 -14.49 9.59
CA SER A 121 -39.07 -14.86 8.46
C SER A 121 -38.45 -14.46 7.12
N LEU A 122 -37.80 -13.32 7.05
CA LEU A 122 -37.06 -12.84 5.88
C LEU A 122 -35.91 -13.78 5.55
N MET A 123 -35.05 -14.10 6.53
CA MET A 123 -33.91 -15.01 6.31
C MET A 123 -34.34 -16.41 5.92
N ALA A 124 -35.41 -16.91 6.50
CA ALA A 124 -36.00 -18.20 6.11
C ALA A 124 -36.44 -18.20 4.64
N ALA A 125 -37.15 -17.15 4.19
CA ALA A 125 -37.57 -17.02 2.80
C ALA A 125 -36.39 -16.89 1.81
N ILE A 126 -35.33 -16.13 2.15
CA ILE A 126 -34.14 -16.00 1.31
C ILE A 126 -33.42 -17.36 1.20
N ARG A 127 -33.26 -18.09 2.29
CA ARG A 127 -32.66 -19.43 2.30
C ARG A 127 -33.44 -20.43 1.45
N GLU A 128 -34.78 -20.41 1.53
CA GLU A 128 -35.65 -21.28 0.72
C GLU A 128 -35.53 -20.92 -0.78
N ALA A 129 -35.46 -19.64 -1.12
CA ALA A 129 -35.28 -19.20 -2.51
C ALA A 129 -33.92 -19.63 -3.07
N GLY A 130 -32.83 -19.51 -2.29
CA GLY A 130 -31.47 -19.92 -2.67
C GLY A 130 -31.36 -21.45 -2.86
N ALA A 131 -32.02 -22.24 -2.05
CA ALA A 131 -32.03 -23.70 -2.17
C ALA A 131 -32.70 -24.22 -3.45
N ASN A 132 -33.56 -23.40 -4.10
CA ASN A 132 -34.23 -23.75 -5.35
C ASN A 132 -33.46 -23.37 -6.62
N THR A 133 -32.32 -22.68 -6.51
CA THR A 133 -31.39 -22.47 -7.63
C THR A 133 -30.56 -23.74 -7.80
N ASN A 134 -30.61 -24.36 -9.00
CA ASN A 134 -29.91 -25.61 -9.29
C ASN A 134 -28.43 -25.48 -8.87
N PRO A 135 -27.92 -26.34 -7.99
CA PRO A 135 -26.51 -26.32 -7.68
C PRO A 135 -25.71 -26.67 -8.95
N ASP A 136 -24.66 -25.93 -9.23
CA ASP A 136 -23.67 -26.33 -10.24
C ASP A 136 -23.22 -27.76 -9.94
N PRO A 137 -23.02 -28.61 -10.95
CA PRO A 137 -22.54 -29.96 -10.73
C PRO A 137 -21.21 -29.91 -9.96
N PRO A 138 -21.01 -30.80 -8.97
CA PRO A 138 -19.78 -30.82 -8.19
C PRO A 138 -18.59 -30.88 -9.12
N LYS A 139 -17.65 -29.92 -9.00
CA LYS A 139 -16.38 -29.98 -9.71
C LYS A 139 -15.64 -31.26 -9.31
N PRO A 140 -15.01 -31.97 -10.26
CA PRO A 140 -14.27 -33.21 -9.96
C PRO A 140 -13.20 -32.90 -8.90
N ASP A 141 -12.91 -33.90 -8.04
CA ASP A 141 -11.91 -33.88 -6.96
C ASP A 141 -10.67 -33.03 -7.35
N GLU A 142 -10.65 -31.78 -6.98
CA GLU A 142 -9.45 -30.95 -7.12
C GLU A 142 -8.48 -31.30 -5.99
N PRO A 143 -7.19 -31.45 -6.28
CA PRO A 143 -6.18 -31.75 -5.28
C PRO A 143 -6.11 -30.62 -4.25
N GLU A 144 -5.67 -30.96 -3.04
CA GLU A 144 -5.41 -30.00 -1.96
C GLU A 144 -4.76 -28.71 -2.49
N ASN A 145 -5.27 -27.56 -2.04
CA ASN A 145 -4.70 -26.27 -2.41
C ASN A 145 -3.19 -26.27 -2.14
N SER A 146 -2.44 -25.43 -2.86
CA SER A 146 -1.00 -25.20 -2.61
C SER A 146 -0.67 -24.95 -1.14
N ASP A 147 -1.67 -24.56 -0.33
CA ASP A 147 -1.60 -24.26 1.10
C ASP A 147 -2.00 -25.45 2.01
N GLY A 148 -2.31 -26.64 1.46
CA GLY A 148 -2.68 -27.83 2.22
C GLY A 148 -4.05 -27.80 2.89
N ARG A 149 -4.97 -26.91 2.47
CA ARG A 149 -6.34 -26.83 2.97
C ARG A 149 -7.28 -27.71 2.14
N LYS A 150 -8.25 -28.33 2.81
CA LYS A 150 -9.27 -29.15 2.15
C LYS A 150 -10.37 -28.27 1.55
N TRP A 151 -10.63 -28.39 0.26
CA TRP A 151 -11.74 -27.74 -0.41
C TRP A 151 -13.08 -28.28 0.04
N ILE A 152 -14.06 -27.37 0.19
CA ILE A 152 -15.42 -27.69 0.63
C ILE A 152 -16.38 -26.67 0.02
N SER A 153 -17.60 -27.07 -0.30
CA SER A 153 -18.61 -26.16 -0.79
C SER A 153 -19.06 -25.19 0.32
N SER A 154 -19.46 -23.97 -0.06
CA SER A 154 -19.98 -22.99 0.92
C SER A 154 -21.20 -23.51 1.67
N GLU A 155 -22.06 -24.34 1.03
CA GLU A 155 -23.20 -24.97 1.67
C GLU A 155 -22.77 -25.98 2.75
N ASP A 156 -21.78 -26.83 2.47
CA ASP A 156 -21.25 -27.79 3.43
C ASP A 156 -20.56 -27.08 4.60
N PHE A 157 -19.83 -25.98 4.31
CA PHE A 157 -19.18 -25.17 5.35
C PHE A 157 -20.21 -24.59 6.31
N GLU A 158 -21.30 -24.03 5.79
CA GLU A 158 -22.41 -23.52 6.61
C GLU A 158 -23.10 -24.63 7.38
N ALA A 159 -23.36 -25.76 6.76
CA ALA A 159 -23.97 -26.90 7.44
C ALA A 159 -23.10 -27.37 8.63
N MET A 160 -21.77 -27.35 8.49
CA MET A 160 -20.82 -27.67 9.58
C MET A 160 -20.86 -26.63 10.70
N ARG A 161 -20.88 -25.34 10.37
CA ARG A 161 -21.04 -24.26 11.34
C ARG A 161 -22.32 -24.43 12.14
N GLU A 162 -23.46 -24.56 11.48
CA GLU A 162 -24.77 -24.72 12.09
C GLU A 162 -24.89 -26.01 12.91
N ALA A 163 -24.30 -27.11 12.47
CA ALA A 163 -24.25 -28.35 13.23
C ALA A 163 -23.45 -28.18 14.54
N HIS A 164 -22.34 -27.43 14.50
CA HIS A 164 -21.56 -27.13 15.70
C HIS A 164 -22.31 -26.18 16.64
N MET A 165 -22.98 -25.15 16.10
CA MET A 165 -23.81 -24.22 16.87
C MET A 165 -24.93 -24.98 17.61
N ARG A 166 -25.69 -25.86 16.91
CA ARG A 166 -26.72 -26.68 17.51
C ARG A 166 -26.19 -27.64 18.58
N ARG A 167 -25.00 -28.20 18.39
CA ARG A 167 -24.32 -29.04 19.39
C ARG A 167 -24.04 -28.25 20.67
N THR A 168 -23.52 -27.04 20.58
CA THR A 168 -23.22 -26.16 21.70
C THR A 168 -24.52 -25.74 22.44
N ILE A 169 -25.55 -25.36 21.71
CA ILE A 169 -26.86 -25.03 22.30
C ILE A 169 -27.43 -26.24 23.04
N ARG A 170 -27.36 -27.44 22.45
CA ARG A 170 -27.86 -28.69 23.07
C ARG A 170 -27.04 -29.02 24.36
N ALA A 171 -25.74 -28.79 24.37
CA ALA A 171 -24.93 -28.96 25.57
C ALA A 171 -25.40 -28.04 26.70
N ALA A 172 -25.65 -26.76 26.41
CA ALA A 172 -26.15 -25.79 27.39
C ALA A 172 -27.51 -26.19 27.94
N LEU A 173 -28.44 -26.70 27.09
CA LEU A 173 -29.75 -27.23 27.53
C LEU A 173 -29.59 -28.45 28.47
N THR A 174 -28.64 -29.33 28.17
CA THR A 174 -28.38 -30.54 28.97
C THR A 174 -27.79 -30.21 30.35
N GLU A 175 -27.04 -29.11 30.46
CA GLU A 175 -26.48 -28.64 31.72
C GLU A 175 -27.52 -28.00 32.67
N GLY A 176 -28.75 -27.84 32.20
CA GLY A 176 -29.86 -27.39 33.04
C GLY A 176 -30.05 -25.88 33.11
N PHE A 177 -29.49 -25.11 32.16
CA PHE A 177 -29.82 -23.69 32.03
C PHE A 177 -31.29 -23.51 31.65
N GLU A 178 -32.04 -22.78 32.45
CA GLU A 178 -33.48 -22.52 32.21
C GLU A 178 -33.68 -21.45 31.12
N ARG A 179 -32.76 -20.55 30.97
CA ARG A 179 -32.84 -19.42 30.02
C ARG A 179 -31.51 -19.29 29.26
N ILE A 180 -31.57 -19.49 27.98
CA ILE A 180 -30.40 -19.41 27.09
C ILE A 180 -30.67 -18.32 26.05
N ALA A 181 -29.85 -17.28 26.03
CA ALA A 181 -29.80 -16.31 24.94
C ALA A 181 -28.77 -16.76 23.87
N VAL A 182 -29.17 -16.75 22.63
CA VAL A 182 -28.32 -17.06 21.47
C VAL A 182 -28.16 -15.79 20.67
N VAL A 183 -26.89 -15.33 20.50
CA VAL A 183 -26.53 -14.14 19.72
C VAL A 183 -25.75 -14.62 18.52
N CYS A 184 -26.31 -14.45 17.33
CA CYS A 184 -25.73 -14.91 16.07
C CYS A 184 -26.19 -14.06 14.89
N GLY A 185 -25.50 -14.20 13.77
CA GLY A 185 -25.92 -13.64 12.50
C GLY A 185 -27.32 -14.12 12.10
N ALA A 186 -28.12 -13.21 11.57
CA ALA A 186 -29.50 -13.46 11.21
C ALA A 186 -29.69 -14.66 10.25
N TRP A 187 -28.71 -14.92 9.42
CA TRP A 187 -28.65 -16.03 8.48
C TRP A 187 -28.83 -17.40 9.15
N HIS A 188 -28.25 -17.58 10.34
CA HIS A 188 -28.26 -18.86 11.05
C HIS A 188 -29.53 -19.11 11.85
N VAL A 189 -30.31 -18.07 12.17
CA VAL A 189 -31.51 -18.17 13.05
C VAL A 189 -32.49 -19.26 12.60
N PRO A 190 -32.87 -19.36 11.32
CA PRO A 190 -33.81 -20.40 10.90
C PRO A 190 -33.30 -21.83 11.13
N ALA A 191 -31.98 -22.06 10.96
CA ALA A 191 -31.38 -23.38 11.15
C ALA A 191 -31.18 -23.77 12.62
N LEU A 192 -31.20 -22.80 13.54
CA LEU A 192 -31.01 -23.01 14.97
C LEU A 192 -32.32 -23.20 15.75
N GLN A 193 -33.46 -22.87 15.16
CA GLN A 193 -34.78 -23.04 15.81
C GLN A 193 -35.15 -24.50 16.06
N SER A 194 -34.74 -25.39 15.15
CA SER A 194 -34.99 -26.82 15.31
C SER A 194 -33.69 -27.55 15.62
N LEU A 195 -33.72 -28.40 16.65
CA LEU A 195 -32.61 -29.25 17.01
C LEU A 195 -32.84 -30.66 16.48
N PRO A 196 -32.27 -31.03 15.30
CA PRO A 196 -32.35 -32.37 14.78
C PRO A 196 -31.71 -33.38 15.75
N PRO A 197 -31.96 -34.70 15.62
CA PRO A 197 -31.26 -35.68 16.43
C PRO A 197 -29.73 -35.51 16.41
N GLU A 198 -29.06 -35.61 17.55
CA GLU A 198 -27.64 -35.39 17.71
C GLU A 198 -26.74 -36.16 16.72
N ARG A 199 -27.20 -37.38 16.33
CA ARG A 199 -26.52 -38.21 15.33
C ARG A 199 -26.36 -37.54 13.97
N VAL A 200 -27.27 -36.61 13.61
CA VAL A 200 -27.24 -35.88 12.34
C VAL A 200 -26.10 -34.87 12.39
N ASP A 201 -26.05 -34.06 13.45
CA ASP A 201 -24.97 -33.06 13.64
C ASP A 201 -23.59 -33.75 13.77
N ASN A 202 -23.54 -34.86 14.50
CA ASN A 202 -22.30 -35.62 14.65
C ASN A 202 -21.83 -36.26 13.32
N ALA A 203 -22.73 -36.62 12.42
CA ALA A 203 -22.35 -37.12 11.10
C ALA A 203 -21.73 -36.01 10.22
N ILE A 204 -22.31 -34.79 10.25
CA ILE A 204 -21.82 -33.62 9.54
C ILE A 204 -20.42 -33.21 10.05
N LEU A 205 -20.22 -33.25 11.36
CA LEU A 205 -18.96 -32.84 12.00
C LEU A 205 -17.85 -33.90 11.97
N LYS A 206 -18.09 -35.04 11.30
CA LYS A 206 -17.13 -36.13 11.26
C LYS A 206 -15.96 -35.81 10.32
N GLY A 207 -14.72 -35.98 10.82
CA GLY A 207 -13.50 -35.85 10.00
C GLY A 207 -13.02 -34.42 9.80
N LEU A 208 -13.46 -33.49 10.64
CA LEU A 208 -12.95 -32.11 10.63
C LEU A 208 -11.44 -32.06 10.91
N PRO A 209 -10.69 -31.15 10.27
CA PRO A 209 -9.30 -30.87 10.59
C PRO A 209 -9.12 -30.51 12.08
N LYS A 210 -7.91 -30.73 12.59
CA LYS A 210 -7.53 -30.38 13.96
C LYS A 210 -6.17 -29.70 13.96
N LEU A 211 -6.16 -28.43 13.60
CA LEU A 211 -4.94 -27.61 13.60
C LEU A 211 -4.63 -27.12 15.02
N LYS A 212 -3.36 -26.89 15.30
CA LYS A 212 -2.94 -26.27 16.58
C LYS A 212 -3.08 -24.76 16.48
N VAL A 213 -4.17 -24.22 16.97
CA VAL A 213 -4.50 -22.80 16.91
C VAL A 213 -4.15 -22.10 18.22
N ARG A 214 -3.81 -20.85 18.15
CA ARG A 214 -3.69 -19.89 19.25
C ARG A 214 -4.71 -18.77 19.06
N ALA A 215 -5.25 -18.27 20.18
CA ALA A 215 -6.18 -17.16 20.22
C ALA A 215 -5.56 -15.97 20.96
N THR A 216 -5.82 -14.76 20.49
CA THR A 216 -5.49 -13.51 21.17
C THR A 216 -6.44 -12.39 20.77
N VAL A 217 -6.36 -11.24 21.41
CA VAL A 217 -7.11 -10.03 21.05
C VAL A 217 -6.13 -8.99 20.53
N VAL A 218 -6.49 -8.35 19.43
CA VAL A 218 -5.65 -7.34 18.77
C VAL A 218 -6.44 -6.04 18.56
N PRO A 219 -5.77 -4.87 18.62
CA PRO A 219 -6.37 -3.63 18.18
C PRO A 219 -6.85 -3.75 16.73
N TRP A 220 -8.01 -3.16 16.43
CA TRP A 220 -8.56 -3.13 15.08
C TRP A 220 -8.81 -1.70 14.63
N THR A 221 -9.09 -1.48 13.34
CA THR A 221 -9.38 -0.15 12.82
C THR A 221 -10.73 -0.12 12.11
N PHE A 222 -11.38 1.04 12.08
CA PHE A 222 -12.68 1.19 11.43
C PHE A 222 -12.64 0.94 9.93
N ASP A 223 -11.57 1.35 9.24
CA ASP A 223 -11.39 1.08 7.82
C ASP A 223 -11.34 -0.44 7.53
N ARG A 224 -10.81 -1.23 8.46
CA ARG A 224 -10.80 -2.69 8.31
C ARG A 224 -12.11 -3.38 8.67
N LEU A 225 -13.04 -2.70 9.33
CA LEU A 225 -14.40 -3.21 9.49
C LEU A 225 -15.18 -3.21 8.15
N THR A 226 -14.70 -2.47 7.14
CA THR A 226 -15.31 -2.46 5.81
C THR A 226 -15.00 -3.71 5.00
N PHE A 227 -13.99 -4.48 5.38
CA PHE A 227 -13.62 -5.72 4.69
C PHE A 227 -14.42 -6.90 5.25
N GLU A 228 -14.84 -7.78 4.38
CA GLU A 228 -15.40 -9.06 4.77
C GLU A 228 -14.32 -9.88 5.48
N SER A 229 -14.56 -10.24 6.74
CA SER A 229 -13.63 -11.05 7.54
C SER A 229 -14.40 -11.87 8.57
N GLY A 230 -14.04 -13.11 8.74
CA GLY A 230 -14.58 -14.02 9.75
C GLY A 230 -16.08 -14.31 9.64
N TYR A 231 -16.91 -13.29 9.74
CA TYR A 231 -18.37 -13.39 9.64
C TYR A 231 -18.92 -13.11 8.23
N GLY A 232 -18.10 -12.71 7.27
CA GLY A 232 -18.53 -12.46 5.90
C GLY A 232 -19.32 -11.16 5.67
N ALA A 233 -19.57 -10.36 6.68
CA ALA A 233 -20.31 -9.10 6.57
C ALA A 233 -19.46 -7.93 7.06
N GLY A 234 -18.88 -7.18 6.15
CA GLY A 234 -18.22 -5.91 6.46
C GLY A 234 -19.25 -4.78 6.65
N ALA A 235 -18.99 -3.86 7.56
CA ALA A 235 -19.77 -2.62 7.67
C ALA A 235 -19.15 -1.54 6.78
N LYS A 236 -19.83 -1.12 5.71
CA LYS A 236 -19.30 -0.12 4.77
C LYS A 236 -19.13 1.28 5.41
N SER A 237 -19.89 1.57 6.46
CA SER A 237 -19.99 2.88 7.13
C SER A 237 -19.74 2.79 8.65
N PRO A 238 -18.61 2.25 9.14
CA PRO A 238 -18.45 1.93 10.57
C PRO A 238 -18.50 3.14 11.49
N ALA A 239 -17.90 4.30 11.12
CA ALA A 239 -17.97 5.50 11.96
C ALA A 239 -19.37 6.09 12.02
N TYR A 240 -20.14 5.97 10.94
CA TYR A 240 -21.55 6.36 10.95
C TYR A 240 -22.35 5.46 11.88
N PHE A 241 -22.20 4.13 11.82
CA PHE A 241 -22.89 3.21 12.73
C PHE A 241 -22.47 3.37 14.19
N ASP A 242 -21.21 3.71 14.46
CA ASP A 242 -20.78 4.05 15.82
C ASP A 242 -21.49 5.31 16.34
N LEU A 243 -21.71 6.29 15.47
CA LEU A 243 -22.51 7.48 15.80
C LEU A 243 -23.99 7.13 15.99
N VAL A 244 -24.59 6.32 15.12
CA VAL A 244 -25.99 5.83 15.24
C VAL A 244 -26.18 5.14 16.58
N PHE A 245 -25.26 4.28 16.97
CA PHE A 245 -25.32 3.53 18.23
C PHE A 245 -25.24 4.42 19.47
N LYS A 246 -24.44 5.49 19.42
CA LYS A 246 -24.19 6.39 20.56
C LYS A 246 -25.13 7.58 20.67
N THR A 247 -25.89 7.88 19.61
CA THR A 247 -26.69 9.10 19.51
C THR A 247 -28.19 8.76 19.52
N PRO A 248 -28.99 9.47 20.34
CA PRO A 248 -30.43 9.32 20.26
C PRO A 248 -30.94 9.55 18.83
N PRO A 249 -31.86 8.74 18.33
CA PRO A 249 -32.32 8.82 16.93
C PRO A 249 -32.86 10.19 16.51
N ALA A 250 -33.39 10.98 17.44
CA ALA A 250 -33.89 12.34 17.17
C ALA A 250 -32.75 13.36 16.91
N ASP A 251 -31.56 13.10 17.45
CA ASP A 251 -30.43 14.02 17.40
C ASP A 251 -29.40 13.62 16.33
N LEU A 252 -29.56 12.45 15.71
CA LEU A 252 -28.58 11.87 14.79
C LEU A 252 -28.23 12.80 13.60
N ALA A 253 -29.26 13.35 12.93
CA ALA A 253 -29.04 14.24 11.79
C ALA A 253 -28.23 15.49 12.18
N THR A 254 -28.59 16.08 13.30
CA THR A 254 -27.89 17.25 13.84
C THR A 254 -26.46 16.90 14.24
N ALA A 255 -26.25 15.76 14.93
CA ALA A 255 -24.93 15.32 15.38
C ALA A 255 -23.98 15.06 14.20
N TRP A 256 -24.47 14.37 13.16
CA TRP A 256 -23.65 14.07 11.98
C TRP A 256 -23.28 15.33 11.19
N LEU A 257 -24.27 16.20 10.89
CA LEU A 257 -24.04 17.44 10.14
C LEU A 257 -23.18 18.46 10.92
N LEU A 258 -23.27 18.47 12.26
CA LEU A 258 -22.32 19.23 13.09
C LEU A 258 -20.90 18.67 12.99
N SER A 259 -20.74 17.34 12.90
CA SER A 259 -19.43 16.72 12.71
C SER A 259 -18.84 17.07 11.33
N VAL A 260 -19.66 17.11 10.28
CA VAL A 260 -19.26 17.63 8.95
C VAL A 260 -18.79 19.08 9.06
N ALA A 261 -19.57 19.93 9.71
CA ALA A 261 -19.22 21.36 9.85
C ALA A 261 -17.95 21.58 10.69
N ARG A 262 -17.70 20.74 11.71
CA ARG A 262 -16.45 20.77 12.49
C ARG A 262 -15.26 20.38 11.63
N LEU A 263 -15.37 19.29 10.88
CA LEU A 263 -14.33 18.83 9.97
C LEU A 263 -13.99 19.89 8.91
N MET A 264 -14.98 20.53 8.33
CA MET A 264 -14.77 21.64 7.39
C MET A 264 -13.98 22.79 8.01
N ARG A 265 -14.30 23.18 9.25
CA ARG A 265 -13.57 24.25 9.96
C ARG A 265 -12.14 23.84 10.33
N GLU A 266 -11.89 22.56 10.60
CA GLU A 266 -10.53 22.02 10.81
C GLU A 266 -9.66 22.15 9.55
N GLU A 267 -10.29 22.14 8.38
CA GLU A 267 -9.65 22.33 7.07
C GLU A 267 -9.74 23.79 6.57
N ASP A 268 -9.96 24.76 7.47
CA ASP A 268 -10.08 26.19 7.17
C ASP A 268 -11.19 26.54 6.16
N LEU A 269 -12.26 25.72 6.11
CA LEU A 269 -13.41 25.93 5.24
C LEU A 269 -14.59 26.52 6.02
N ASP A 270 -15.36 27.38 5.34
CA ASP A 270 -16.52 28.02 5.96
C ASP A 270 -17.70 27.06 6.12
N ALA A 271 -18.19 26.92 7.35
CA ALA A 271 -19.37 26.16 7.69
C ALA A 271 -20.16 26.91 8.78
N SER A 272 -21.08 27.76 8.35
CA SER A 272 -21.87 28.56 9.26
C SER A 272 -22.92 27.73 10.01
N PRO A 273 -23.31 28.12 11.25
CA PRO A 273 -24.42 27.48 11.95
C PRO A 273 -25.74 27.50 11.16
N ALA A 274 -26.00 28.56 10.39
CA ALA A 274 -27.17 28.66 9.53
C ALA A 274 -27.16 27.58 8.43
N ALA A 275 -26.01 27.33 7.81
CA ALA A 275 -25.87 26.28 6.80
C ALA A 275 -26.14 24.89 7.39
N VAL A 276 -25.70 24.62 8.62
CA VAL A 276 -25.99 23.36 9.31
C VAL A 276 -27.50 23.18 9.54
N ILE A 277 -28.21 24.26 10.01
CA ILE A 277 -29.65 24.23 10.20
C ILE A 277 -30.37 23.91 8.88
N GLU A 278 -29.99 24.59 7.81
CA GLU A 278 -30.60 24.33 6.48
C GLU A 278 -30.29 22.93 5.96
N ALA A 279 -29.08 22.38 6.21
CA ALA A 279 -28.75 21.00 5.86
C ALA A 279 -29.61 20.00 6.63
N VAL A 280 -29.84 20.19 7.93
CA VAL A 280 -30.75 19.35 8.71
C VAL A 280 -32.18 19.40 8.15
N ARG A 281 -32.70 20.60 7.87
CA ARG A 281 -34.04 20.75 7.27
C ARG A 281 -34.15 20.07 5.91
N LEU A 282 -33.11 20.18 5.08
CA LEU A 282 -33.10 19.52 3.79
C LEU A 282 -33.06 18.00 3.93
N ALA A 283 -32.27 17.47 4.86
CA ALA A 283 -32.22 16.02 5.13
C ALA A 283 -33.60 15.47 5.56
N ASP A 284 -34.30 16.18 6.48
CA ASP A 284 -35.64 15.83 6.92
C ASP A 284 -36.66 15.89 5.76
N ALA A 285 -36.55 16.91 4.90
CA ALA A 285 -37.41 17.04 3.72
C ALA A 285 -37.17 15.90 2.73
N LEU A 286 -35.92 15.53 2.46
CA LEU A 286 -35.57 14.40 1.59
C LEU A 286 -36.10 13.07 2.14
N ALA A 287 -35.94 12.84 3.45
CA ALA A 287 -36.51 11.66 4.10
C ALA A 287 -38.04 11.61 3.94
N SER A 288 -38.72 12.72 4.18
CA SER A 288 -40.18 12.81 4.03
C SER A 288 -40.64 12.57 2.61
N LEU A 289 -39.93 13.11 1.60
CA LEU A 289 -40.24 12.88 0.18
C LEU A 289 -40.08 11.41 -0.22
N ARG A 290 -39.15 10.69 0.43
CA ARG A 290 -38.90 9.24 0.19
C ARG A 290 -39.78 8.36 1.08
N GLY A 291 -40.73 8.90 1.84
CA GLY A 291 -41.57 8.15 2.76
C GLY A 291 -40.80 7.52 3.92
N ARG A 292 -39.64 8.06 4.27
CA ARG A 292 -38.77 7.56 5.34
C ARG A 292 -39.07 8.28 6.65
N PRO A 293 -39.11 7.60 7.79
CA PRO A 293 -39.43 8.23 9.07
C PRO A 293 -38.38 9.22 9.57
N ARG A 294 -37.11 9.03 9.16
CA ARG A 294 -35.96 9.86 9.53
C ARG A 294 -34.91 9.83 8.43
N PRO A 295 -34.07 10.88 8.31
CA PRO A 295 -32.95 10.88 7.36
C PRO A 295 -31.89 9.86 7.78
N GLY A 296 -31.36 9.12 6.79
CA GLY A 296 -30.21 8.25 6.96
C GLY A 296 -28.98 8.80 6.27
N LEU A 297 -27.92 7.98 6.18
CA LEU A 297 -26.66 8.40 5.60
C LEU A 297 -26.82 9.00 4.20
N LYS A 298 -27.69 8.46 3.36
CA LYS A 298 -27.94 8.97 2.00
C LYS A 298 -28.52 10.37 2.03
N GLU A 299 -29.62 10.61 2.77
CA GLU A 299 -30.25 11.92 2.88
C GLU A 299 -29.33 12.95 3.54
N LEU A 300 -28.58 12.54 4.56
CA LEU A 300 -27.57 13.37 5.23
C LEU A 300 -26.44 13.77 4.28
N GLY A 301 -25.95 12.82 3.48
CA GLY A 301 -24.92 13.04 2.47
C GLY A 301 -25.36 13.99 1.37
N GLU A 302 -26.56 13.80 0.82
CA GLU A 302 -27.14 14.68 -0.21
C GLU A 302 -27.39 16.09 0.33
N ALA A 303 -27.87 16.24 1.56
CA ALA A 303 -28.08 17.52 2.21
C ALA A 303 -26.76 18.23 2.47
N ALA A 304 -25.74 17.52 2.96
CA ALA A 304 -24.40 18.06 3.16
C ALA A 304 -23.78 18.52 1.83
N ALA A 305 -23.85 17.70 0.79
CA ALA A 305 -23.35 18.04 -0.54
C ALA A 305 -24.03 19.25 -1.15
N SER A 306 -25.34 19.43 -0.89
CA SER A 306 -26.12 20.54 -1.46
C SER A 306 -25.89 21.86 -0.74
N VAL A 307 -25.68 21.85 0.59
CA VAL A 307 -25.69 23.06 1.43
C VAL A 307 -24.29 23.43 1.93
N LEU A 308 -23.47 22.45 2.29
CA LEU A 308 -22.19 22.66 2.97
C LEU A 308 -21.00 22.47 2.04
N ILE A 309 -21.04 21.46 1.15
CA ILE A 309 -19.86 21.00 0.41
C ILE A 309 -19.87 21.59 -1.00
N ARG A 310 -18.77 22.24 -1.39
CA ARG A 310 -18.61 22.85 -2.73
C ARG A 310 -17.58 22.13 -3.60
N ASP A 311 -16.78 21.22 -3.02
CA ASP A 311 -15.67 20.55 -3.69
C ASP A 311 -15.70 19.03 -3.42
N GLN A 312 -15.45 18.25 -4.46
CA GLN A 312 -15.38 16.78 -4.39
C GLN A 312 -14.27 16.29 -3.44
N ALA A 313 -13.18 17.03 -3.30
CA ALA A 313 -12.09 16.69 -2.39
C ALA A 313 -12.55 16.64 -0.92
N ILE A 314 -13.47 17.55 -0.54
CA ILE A 314 -14.05 17.62 0.81
C ILE A 314 -14.93 16.38 1.06
N TRP A 315 -15.69 15.95 0.04
CA TRP A 315 -16.51 14.75 0.16
C TRP A 315 -15.65 13.48 0.44
N SER A 316 -14.52 13.35 -0.23
CA SER A 316 -13.57 12.25 0.02
C SER A 316 -13.04 12.26 1.45
N LEU A 317 -12.78 13.44 2.01
CA LEU A 317 -12.34 13.60 3.39
C LEU A 317 -13.45 13.22 4.40
N ILE A 318 -14.69 13.65 4.14
CA ILE A 318 -15.87 13.30 4.95
C ILE A 318 -16.11 11.79 4.92
N SER A 319 -16.07 11.18 3.73
CA SER A 319 -16.19 9.74 3.57
C SER A 319 -15.17 8.99 4.42
N ARG A 320 -13.91 9.40 4.34
CA ARG A 320 -12.82 8.77 5.08
C ARG A 320 -12.91 8.96 6.60
N ARG A 321 -13.23 10.18 7.08
CA ARG A 321 -13.20 10.50 8.53
C ARG A 321 -14.53 10.29 9.26
N LEU A 322 -15.66 10.49 8.60
CA LEU A 322 -16.98 10.50 9.25
C LEU A 322 -17.89 9.34 8.83
N ILE A 323 -17.62 8.70 7.68
CA ILE A 323 -18.39 7.54 7.24
C ILE A 323 -17.62 6.25 7.57
N VAL A 324 -16.42 6.08 7.06
CA VAL A 324 -15.57 4.94 7.38
C VAL A 324 -14.91 5.12 8.75
N GLY A 325 -14.22 6.24 8.96
CA GLY A 325 -13.53 6.57 10.21
C GLY A 325 -12.08 6.07 10.27
N GLU A 326 -11.27 6.76 11.05
CA GLU A 326 -9.83 6.45 11.26
C GLU A 326 -9.56 5.95 12.69
N LYS A 327 -10.61 5.61 13.46
CA LYS A 327 -10.47 5.14 14.84
C LYS A 327 -9.76 3.79 14.86
N MET A 328 -8.75 3.70 15.71
CA MET A 328 -8.12 2.44 16.11
C MET A 328 -8.45 2.16 17.58
N GLY A 329 -8.78 0.92 17.88
CA GLY A 329 -9.00 0.49 19.25
C GLY A 329 -7.70 0.21 19.99
N SER A 330 -7.82 -0.12 21.27
CA SER A 330 -6.68 -0.50 22.12
C SER A 330 -7.00 -1.72 22.96
N VAL A 331 -5.96 -2.50 23.28
CA VAL A 331 -6.03 -3.67 24.16
C VAL A 331 -5.12 -3.48 25.35
N PRO A 332 -5.49 -3.99 26.54
CA PRO A 332 -4.67 -3.88 27.74
C PRO A 332 -3.33 -4.64 27.61
N GLU A 333 -2.34 -4.25 28.41
CA GLU A 333 -1.00 -4.86 28.41
C GLU A 333 -1.00 -6.34 28.90
N ASN A 334 -2.03 -6.77 29.62
CA ASN A 334 -2.19 -8.14 30.13
C ASN A 334 -2.70 -9.14 29.07
N VAL A 335 -3.10 -8.69 27.89
CA VAL A 335 -3.43 -9.57 26.77
C VAL A 335 -2.18 -10.36 26.35
N PRO A 336 -2.28 -11.69 26.12
CA PRO A 336 -1.14 -12.50 25.75
C PRO A 336 -0.46 -11.97 24.47
N GLN A 337 0.78 -11.53 24.62
CA GLN A 337 1.62 -11.05 23.52
C GLN A 337 2.83 -11.97 23.37
N ILE A 338 3.30 -12.12 22.14
CA ILE A 338 4.58 -12.77 21.90
C ILE A 338 5.73 -11.86 22.37
N PRO A 339 6.90 -12.40 22.76
CA PRO A 339 8.03 -11.60 23.24
C PRO A 339 8.43 -10.48 22.29
N LEU A 340 8.39 -10.72 20.96
CA LEU A 340 8.73 -9.74 19.93
C LEU A 340 7.76 -8.54 19.91
N GLN A 341 6.45 -8.78 20.14
CA GLN A 341 5.47 -7.70 20.27
C GLN A 341 5.73 -6.84 21.52
N SER A 342 6.04 -7.48 22.64
CA SER A 342 6.37 -6.78 23.87
C SER A 342 7.63 -5.92 23.74
N ASP A 343 8.67 -6.43 23.05
CA ASP A 343 9.90 -5.67 22.76
C ASP A 343 9.60 -4.47 21.86
N LEU A 344 8.80 -4.66 20.80
CA LEU A 344 8.39 -3.56 19.92
C LEU A 344 7.62 -2.48 20.69
N ALA A 345 6.66 -2.86 21.54
CA ALA A 345 5.89 -1.91 22.34
C ALA A 345 6.80 -1.09 23.29
N ALA A 346 7.79 -1.74 23.90
CA ALA A 346 8.80 -1.06 24.73
C ALA A 346 9.64 -0.07 23.91
N LEU A 347 10.04 -0.45 22.68
CA LEU A 347 10.78 0.41 21.76
C LEU A 347 9.94 1.62 21.30
N GLN A 348 8.70 1.41 20.93
CA GLN A 348 7.75 2.47 20.55
C GLN A 348 7.59 3.50 21.66
N LYS A 349 7.38 3.05 22.89
CA LYS A 349 7.27 3.91 24.07
C LYS A 349 8.57 4.69 24.32
N ARG A 350 9.73 4.01 24.30
CA ARG A 350 11.05 4.63 24.51
C ARG A 350 11.37 5.68 23.47
N LEU A 351 11.06 5.40 22.20
CA LEU A 351 11.34 6.28 21.05
C LEU A 351 10.23 7.31 20.80
N ARG A 352 9.16 7.30 21.60
CA ARG A 352 7.99 8.19 21.42
C ARG A 352 7.42 8.14 20.00
N LEU A 353 7.25 6.91 19.50
CA LEU A 353 6.60 6.62 18.24
C LEU A 353 5.19 6.09 18.53
N PRO A 354 4.15 6.93 18.48
CA PRO A 354 2.80 6.50 18.81
C PRO A 354 2.28 5.53 17.74
N VAL A 355 1.62 4.48 18.21
CA VAL A 355 0.87 3.56 17.35
C VAL A 355 -0.44 4.24 16.96
N ASN A 356 -0.64 4.48 15.65
CA ASN A 356 -1.83 5.13 15.14
C ASN A 356 -2.27 4.47 13.84
N GLY A 357 -3.59 4.25 13.68
CA GLY A 357 -4.19 3.74 12.44
C GLY A 357 -4.24 4.77 11.31
N ALA A 358 -4.17 6.08 11.64
CA ALA A 358 -4.09 7.13 10.63
C ALA A 358 -2.69 7.21 9.99
N ASP A 359 -2.65 7.56 8.72
CA ASP A 359 -1.42 7.80 7.98
C ASP A 359 -0.74 9.09 8.48
N GLN A 360 0.50 8.98 8.93
CA GLN A 360 1.29 10.07 9.48
C GLN A 360 2.61 10.24 8.75
N LYS A 361 2.97 11.49 8.46
CA LYS A 361 4.29 11.83 7.93
C LYS A 361 5.26 12.09 9.08
N LEU A 362 6.43 11.46 9.00
CA LEU A 362 7.49 11.58 9.97
C LEU A 362 8.76 12.04 9.25
N GLU A 363 9.32 13.17 9.69
CA GLU A 363 10.63 13.66 9.26
C GLU A 363 11.65 13.38 10.37
N LEU A 364 12.74 12.69 10.04
CA LEU A 364 13.82 12.33 10.96
C LEU A 364 15.09 13.08 10.60
N ASP A 365 15.70 13.76 11.57
CA ASP A 365 17.05 14.32 11.45
C ASP A 365 18.07 13.35 12.07
N LEU A 366 18.77 12.62 11.23
CA LEU A 366 19.71 11.56 11.63
C LEU A 366 20.91 12.03 12.46
N ARG A 367 21.13 13.33 12.62
CA ARG A 367 22.13 13.89 13.53
C ARG A 367 21.73 13.77 14.99
N GLY A 368 20.43 13.65 15.24
CA GLY A 368 19.85 13.45 16.57
C GLY A 368 19.77 11.97 16.92
N ASP A 369 20.32 11.58 18.07
CA ASP A 369 20.34 10.16 18.52
C ASP A 369 18.95 9.52 18.55
N THR A 370 17.91 10.27 18.95
CA THR A 370 16.54 9.74 19.00
C THR A 370 16.01 9.41 17.61
N ASP A 371 16.21 10.31 16.65
CA ASP A 371 15.73 10.13 15.28
C ASP A 371 16.55 9.06 14.55
N LEU A 372 17.83 8.96 14.84
CA LEU A 372 18.67 7.87 14.35
C LEU A 372 18.15 6.50 14.84
N HIS A 373 17.82 6.37 16.12
CA HIS A 373 17.24 5.12 16.64
C HIS A 373 15.85 4.82 16.10
N ARG A 374 15.03 5.85 15.80
CA ARG A 374 13.75 5.69 15.10
C ARG A 374 13.95 5.14 13.69
N SER A 375 14.91 5.69 12.95
CA SER A 375 15.29 5.20 11.63
C SER A 375 15.74 3.73 11.69
N HIS A 376 16.65 3.38 12.61
CA HIS A 376 17.09 1.99 12.80
C HIS A 376 15.92 1.05 13.07
N LEU A 377 14.97 1.44 13.95
CA LEU A 377 13.79 0.62 14.23
C LEU A 377 12.93 0.39 12.98
N LEU A 378 12.63 1.44 12.23
CA LEU A 378 11.79 1.33 11.04
C LEU A 378 12.45 0.46 9.95
N HIS A 379 13.76 0.59 9.75
CA HIS A 379 14.51 -0.27 8.83
C HIS A 379 14.53 -1.74 9.28
N ARG A 380 14.72 -2.02 10.58
CA ARG A 380 14.66 -3.39 11.14
C ARG A 380 13.29 -4.02 10.93
N LEU A 381 12.22 -3.27 11.15
CA LEU A 381 10.86 -3.75 10.93
C LEU A 381 10.61 -4.06 9.46
N ASN A 382 11.05 -3.20 8.54
CA ASN A 382 10.94 -3.48 7.10
C ASN A 382 11.73 -4.73 6.69
N LEU A 383 12.93 -4.93 7.25
CA LEU A 383 13.72 -6.14 7.03
C LEU A 383 12.99 -7.40 7.50
N LEU A 384 12.24 -7.31 8.60
CA LEU A 384 11.42 -8.39 9.16
C LEU A 384 10.09 -8.61 8.41
N GLY A 385 9.78 -7.81 7.39
CA GLY A 385 8.49 -7.88 6.69
C GLY A 385 7.34 -7.24 7.46
N VAL A 386 7.64 -6.31 8.37
CA VAL A 386 6.68 -5.53 9.16
C VAL A 386 6.69 -4.07 8.68
N PRO A 387 6.05 -3.71 7.54
CA PRO A 387 6.13 -2.40 6.93
C PRO A 387 5.25 -1.36 7.68
N TRP A 388 5.59 -1.07 8.94
CA TRP A 388 4.95 0.00 9.71
C TRP A 388 5.28 1.38 9.15
N GLY A 389 6.52 1.56 8.66
CA GLY A 389 6.98 2.77 8.00
C GLY A 389 7.43 2.49 6.57
N ILE A 390 7.04 3.37 5.64
CA ILE A 390 7.47 3.36 4.24
C ILE A 390 8.31 4.61 4.01
N PRO A 391 9.58 4.48 3.54
CA PRO A 391 10.42 5.65 3.26
C PRO A 391 9.91 6.39 2.02
N GLU A 392 9.85 7.72 2.08
CA GLU A 392 9.43 8.59 0.98
C GLU A 392 10.61 9.37 0.40
N LYS A 393 10.72 9.41 -0.93
CA LYS A 393 11.67 10.29 -1.64
C LYS A 393 11.01 11.64 -1.88
N VAL A 394 11.48 12.69 -1.21
CA VAL A 394 10.96 14.06 -1.39
C VAL A 394 11.81 14.81 -2.41
N ALA A 395 11.21 15.20 -3.54
CA ALA A 395 11.87 15.98 -4.58
C ALA A 395 12.29 17.36 -4.03
N GLY A 396 13.54 17.76 -4.31
CA GLY A 396 14.06 19.09 -3.93
C GLY A 396 14.72 19.20 -2.56
N LYS A 397 14.53 18.26 -1.64
CA LYS A 397 15.28 18.19 -0.38
C LYS A 397 16.44 17.20 -0.52
N LYS A 398 17.54 17.65 -1.13
CA LYS A 398 18.79 16.89 -1.21
C LYS A 398 19.60 17.11 0.08
N GLY A 399 19.32 16.33 1.12
CA GLY A 399 20.14 16.35 2.35
C GLY A 399 20.38 14.92 2.84
N THR A 400 21.65 14.58 3.10
CA THR A 400 22.08 13.26 3.61
C THR A 400 21.63 12.98 5.05
N PHE A 401 21.08 13.98 5.73
CA PHE A 401 20.78 13.93 7.16
C PHE A 401 19.30 13.78 7.48
N HIS A 402 18.40 13.89 6.50
CA HIS A 402 16.97 13.81 6.71
C HIS A 402 16.37 12.59 6.00
N GLU A 403 15.52 11.87 6.72
CA GLU A 403 14.67 10.82 6.18
C GLU A 403 13.22 11.22 6.33
N PHE A 404 12.43 10.89 5.32
CA PHE A 404 10.99 11.11 5.30
C PHE A 404 10.32 9.76 5.28
N TRP A 405 9.41 9.55 6.20
CA TRP A 405 8.69 8.31 6.37
C TRP A 405 7.20 8.58 6.40
N ARG A 406 6.43 7.66 5.83
CA ARG A 406 5.00 7.56 6.05
C ARG A 406 4.76 6.36 6.94
N ILE A 407 4.18 6.58 8.14
CA ILE A 407 3.94 5.54 9.14
C ILE A 407 2.44 5.38 9.34
N GLN A 408 2.00 4.12 9.32
CA GLN A 408 0.62 3.74 9.62
C GLN A 408 0.62 2.36 10.27
N TRP A 409 0.02 2.25 11.45
CA TRP A 409 -0.18 0.95 12.05
C TRP A 409 -1.40 0.27 11.45
N ARG A 410 -1.25 -0.96 11.01
CA ARG A 410 -2.32 -1.79 10.50
C ARG A 410 -2.35 -3.10 11.28
N PRO A 411 -3.56 -3.65 11.57
CA PRO A 411 -3.68 -4.89 12.37
C PRO A 411 -2.95 -6.10 11.79
N ASP A 412 -2.83 -6.18 10.45
CA ASP A 412 -2.08 -7.24 9.77
C ASP A 412 -0.58 -7.24 10.12
N LEU A 413 -0.02 -6.12 10.56
CA LEU A 413 1.35 -6.06 11.05
C LEU A 413 1.57 -6.93 12.30
N THR A 414 0.50 -7.21 13.05
CA THR A 414 0.55 -8.16 14.18
C THR A 414 0.89 -9.56 13.71
N ILE A 415 0.30 -10.02 12.61
CA ILE A 415 0.64 -11.33 12.02
C ILE A 415 2.08 -11.32 11.50
N SER A 416 2.50 -10.26 10.81
CA SER A 416 3.89 -10.13 10.35
C SER A 416 4.89 -10.20 11.52
N LEU A 417 4.55 -9.62 12.68
CA LEU A 417 5.38 -9.74 13.89
C LEU A 417 5.39 -11.18 14.43
N ILE A 418 4.25 -11.86 14.42
CA ILE A 418 4.17 -13.26 14.86
C ILE A 418 5.06 -14.14 13.97
N GLU A 419 5.01 -13.95 12.65
CA GLU A 419 5.88 -14.64 11.70
C GLU A 419 7.36 -14.33 11.93
N ALA A 420 7.69 -13.05 12.14
CA ALA A 420 9.07 -12.62 12.42
C ALA A 420 9.62 -13.19 13.72
N SER A 421 8.77 -13.65 14.65
CA SER A 421 9.21 -14.24 15.95
C SER A 421 10.01 -15.53 15.78
N VAL A 422 9.95 -16.21 14.65
CA VAL A 422 10.81 -17.36 14.32
C VAL A 422 12.30 -16.99 14.27
N TYR A 423 12.60 -15.71 14.03
CA TYR A 423 13.98 -15.21 13.98
C TYR A 423 14.54 -14.77 15.32
N GLY A 424 13.69 -14.48 16.32
CA GLY A 424 14.14 -14.06 17.66
C GLY A 424 13.06 -13.40 18.51
N ASN A 425 13.39 -13.17 19.77
CA ASN A 425 12.47 -12.65 20.78
C ASN A 425 12.53 -11.11 20.94
N THR A 426 13.51 -10.44 20.33
CA THR A 426 13.64 -8.98 20.29
C THR A 426 13.79 -8.52 18.85
N ILE A 427 13.38 -7.29 18.55
CA ILE A 427 13.47 -6.72 17.20
C ILE A 427 14.93 -6.73 16.69
N MET A 428 15.89 -6.42 17.56
CA MET A 428 17.30 -6.46 17.21
C MET A 428 17.75 -7.87 16.83
N ALA A 429 17.57 -8.85 17.73
CA ALA A 429 17.99 -10.23 17.49
C ALA A 429 17.27 -10.86 16.30
N ALA A 430 15.97 -10.62 16.15
CA ALA A 430 15.19 -11.12 15.02
C ALA A 430 15.70 -10.54 13.69
N ALA A 431 15.94 -9.24 13.62
CA ALA A 431 16.47 -8.58 12.42
C ALA A 431 17.87 -9.09 12.06
N THR A 432 18.75 -9.26 13.04
CA THR A 432 20.10 -9.83 12.86
C THR A 432 20.03 -11.25 12.28
N THR A 433 19.22 -12.13 12.87
CA THR A 433 19.06 -13.51 12.40
C THR A 433 18.42 -13.55 10.99
N CYS A 434 17.42 -12.73 10.75
CA CYS A 434 16.79 -12.62 9.43
C CYS A 434 17.78 -12.15 8.37
N ALA A 435 18.59 -11.12 8.66
CA ALA A 435 19.64 -10.63 7.77
C ALA A 435 20.69 -11.70 7.45
N ALA A 436 21.17 -12.43 8.47
CA ALA A 436 22.14 -13.50 8.29
C ALA A 436 21.60 -14.63 7.39
N LYS A 437 20.37 -15.10 7.64
CA LYS A 437 19.73 -16.13 6.80
C LYS A 437 19.49 -15.65 5.36
N ARG A 438 19.11 -14.39 5.15
CA ARG A 438 18.99 -13.82 3.80
C ARG A 438 20.34 -13.77 3.10
N ALA A 439 21.40 -13.34 3.80
CA ALA A 439 22.75 -13.32 3.23
C ALA A 439 23.21 -14.73 2.81
N GLU A 440 22.94 -15.77 3.59
CA GLU A 440 23.25 -17.15 3.25
C GLU A 440 22.50 -17.64 2.00
N SER A 441 21.20 -17.31 1.90
CA SER A 441 20.33 -17.80 0.82
C SER A 441 20.48 -17.01 -0.49
N THR A 442 21.01 -15.80 -0.45
CA THR A 442 21.19 -14.89 -1.61
C THR A 442 22.17 -15.48 -2.62
N GLN A 443 21.81 -15.46 -3.91
CA GLN A 443 22.60 -16.01 -4.99
C GLN A 443 23.16 -14.93 -5.94
N THR A 444 22.60 -13.74 -5.95
CA THR A 444 22.99 -12.66 -6.86
C THR A 444 23.78 -11.55 -6.16
N LEU A 445 24.66 -10.90 -6.92
CA LEU A 445 25.49 -9.81 -6.40
C LEU A 445 24.63 -8.57 -6.05
N ALA A 446 23.62 -8.28 -6.83
CA ALA A 446 22.74 -7.14 -6.62
C ALA A 446 21.92 -7.30 -5.33
N GLU A 447 21.37 -8.49 -5.07
CA GLU A 447 20.59 -8.76 -3.85
C GLU A 447 21.45 -8.65 -2.59
N ILE A 448 22.67 -9.20 -2.60
CA ILE A 448 23.54 -9.11 -1.43
C ILE A 448 24.01 -7.67 -1.20
N ALA A 449 24.27 -6.90 -2.27
CA ALA A 449 24.62 -5.48 -2.17
C ALA A 449 23.47 -4.65 -1.55
N ALA A 450 22.25 -4.87 -1.99
CA ALA A 450 21.05 -4.26 -1.41
C ALA A 450 20.85 -4.69 0.07
N LEU A 451 21.10 -5.95 0.39
CA LEU A 451 21.01 -6.43 1.76
C LEU A 451 22.06 -5.79 2.67
N VAL A 452 23.29 -5.60 2.20
CA VAL A 452 24.35 -4.88 2.93
C VAL A 452 23.92 -3.45 3.25
N GLU A 453 23.30 -2.74 2.31
CA GLU A 453 22.73 -1.42 2.56
C GLU A 453 21.69 -1.46 3.68
N VAL A 454 20.72 -2.40 3.60
CA VAL A 454 19.67 -2.56 4.62
C VAL A 454 20.24 -2.90 5.99
N ILE A 455 21.24 -3.78 6.08
CA ILE A 455 21.92 -4.17 7.33
C ILE A 455 22.56 -2.93 7.99
N LEU A 456 23.24 -2.11 7.20
CA LEU A 456 23.95 -0.92 7.71
C LEU A 456 22.99 0.18 8.16
N VAL A 457 21.92 0.46 7.39
CA VAL A 457 20.91 1.44 7.82
C VAL A 457 20.07 0.95 8.99
N SER A 458 20.03 -0.36 9.23
CA SER A 458 19.38 -1.00 10.37
C SER A 458 20.27 -1.10 11.61
N ASP A 459 21.54 -0.80 11.53
CA ASP A 459 22.53 -0.94 12.61
C ASP A 459 22.56 -2.37 13.18
N LEU A 460 22.97 -3.35 12.34
CA LEU A 460 23.04 -4.77 12.68
C LEU A 460 24.50 -5.28 12.57
N PRO A 461 25.38 -4.93 13.51
CA PRO A 461 26.81 -5.21 13.44
C PRO A 461 27.14 -6.70 13.33
N ASP A 462 26.38 -7.57 14.01
CA ASP A 462 26.65 -9.02 13.99
C ASP A 462 26.28 -9.67 12.64
N ALA A 463 25.40 -9.04 11.82
CA ALA A 463 25.03 -9.55 10.51
C ALA A 463 25.95 -9.03 9.38
N ILE A 464 26.64 -7.91 9.59
CA ILE A 464 27.40 -7.25 8.52
C ILE A 464 28.58 -8.09 8.03
N GLN A 465 29.30 -8.75 8.93
CA GLN A 465 30.46 -9.55 8.60
C GLN A 465 30.11 -10.70 7.65
N ALA A 466 29.02 -11.42 7.94
CA ALA A 466 28.55 -12.53 7.09
C ALA A 466 28.09 -12.00 5.72
N ALA A 467 27.40 -10.87 5.67
CA ALA A 467 26.93 -10.28 4.43
C ALA A 467 28.09 -9.78 3.54
N ILE A 468 29.12 -9.14 4.13
CA ILE A 468 30.31 -8.70 3.40
C ILE A 468 31.09 -9.91 2.87
N ALA A 469 31.32 -10.94 3.68
CA ALA A 469 32.01 -12.14 3.21
C ALA A 469 31.28 -12.80 2.02
N LYS A 470 29.95 -12.84 2.05
CA LYS A 470 29.14 -13.32 0.92
C LYS A 470 29.24 -12.40 -0.30
N LEU A 471 29.22 -11.09 -0.08
CA LEU A 471 29.38 -10.08 -1.14
C LEU A 471 30.76 -10.24 -1.84
N GLU A 472 31.84 -10.41 -1.08
CA GLU A 472 33.18 -10.63 -1.61
C GLU A 472 33.26 -11.95 -2.41
N ALA A 473 32.68 -13.03 -1.89
CA ALA A 473 32.65 -14.32 -2.57
C ALA A 473 31.91 -14.25 -3.91
N LEU A 474 30.73 -13.62 -3.93
CA LEU A 474 29.97 -13.43 -5.16
C LEU A 474 30.67 -12.45 -6.10
N ALA A 475 31.21 -11.34 -5.62
CA ALA A 475 31.96 -10.40 -6.44
C ALA A 475 33.20 -11.04 -7.07
N ALA A 476 33.84 -12.02 -6.42
CA ALA A 476 35.01 -12.71 -6.98
C ALA A 476 34.63 -13.66 -8.14
N THR A 477 33.45 -14.29 -8.09
CA THR A 477 33.03 -15.33 -9.04
C THR A 477 32.14 -14.82 -10.17
N HIS A 478 31.36 -13.76 -9.94
CA HIS A 478 30.44 -13.21 -10.94
C HIS A 478 31.17 -12.30 -11.93
N ALA A 479 31.00 -12.60 -13.22
CA ALA A 479 31.53 -11.81 -14.32
C ALA A 479 30.43 -11.06 -15.10
N ASP A 480 29.16 -11.24 -14.71
CA ASP A 480 28.03 -10.59 -15.36
C ASP A 480 28.03 -9.08 -15.08
N VAL A 481 28.20 -8.32 -16.15
CA VAL A 481 28.25 -6.85 -16.11
C VAL A 481 26.96 -6.25 -15.62
N ALA A 482 25.83 -6.86 -15.93
CA ALA A 482 24.52 -6.43 -15.47
C ALA A 482 24.40 -6.48 -13.95
N GLU A 483 24.80 -7.59 -13.34
CA GLU A 483 24.82 -7.74 -11.88
C GLU A 483 25.82 -6.80 -11.21
N LEU A 484 26.98 -6.57 -11.82
CA LEU A 484 27.98 -5.61 -11.33
C LEU A 484 27.41 -4.18 -11.34
N ALA A 485 26.69 -3.81 -12.40
CA ALA A 485 26.04 -2.49 -12.52
C ALA A 485 24.93 -2.29 -11.46
N ASP A 486 24.10 -3.30 -11.27
CA ASP A 486 22.97 -3.29 -10.32
C ASP A 486 23.44 -3.27 -8.85
N ALA A 487 24.63 -3.79 -8.55
CA ALA A 487 25.23 -3.79 -7.21
C ALA A 487 25.85 -2.43 -6.79
N LEU A 488 26.26 -1.59 -7.74
CA LEU A 488 26.97 -0.33 -7.44
C LEU A 488 26.14 0.72 -6.69
N PRO A 489 24.88 1.03 -7.07
CA PRO A 489 24.10 2.06 -6.39
C PRO A 489 23.92 1.81 -4.89
N PRO A 490 23.49 0.62 -4.41
CA PRO A 490 23.33 0.37 -2.99
C PRO A 490 24.66 0.46 -2.22
N LEU A 491 25.76 -0.06 -2.78
CA LEU A 491 27.07 0.02 -2.12
C LEU A 491 27.60 1.47 -2.05
N THR A 492 27.32 2.28 -3.07
CA THR A 492 27.70 3.70 -3.06
C THR A 492 26.88 4.49 -2.03
N ALA A 493 25.60 4.15 -1.89
CA ALA A 493 24.75 4.72 -0.85
C ALA A 493 25.32 4.44 0.54
N VAL A 494 25.77 3.22 0.79
CA VAL A 494 26.47 2.84 2.04
C VAL A 494 27.70 3.71 2.31
N VAL A 495 28.59 3.83 1.35
CA VAL A 495 29.83 4.61 1.50
C VAL A 495 29.52 6.08 1.77
N ARG A 496 28.51 6.64 1.10
CA ARG A 496 28.13 8.04 1.24
C ARG A 496 27.43 8.37 2.56
N TYR A 497 26.54 7.50 3.01
CA TYR A 497 25.72 7.75 4.21
C TYR A 497 26.30 7.14 5.49
N GLY A 498 27.28 6.27 5.38
CA GLY A 498 27.85 5.56 6.51
C GLY A 498 28.51 6.45 7.55
N THR A 499 29.17 7.55 7.16
CA THR A 499 29.75 8.53 8.07
C THR A 499 28.71 9.22 8.96
N VAL A 500 27.52 9.48 8.43
CA VAL A 500 26.39 10.08 9.17
C VAL A 500 25.80 9.09 10.18
N ARG A 501 25.76 7.81 9.81
CA ARG A 501 25.18 6.74 10.62
C ARG A 501 26.18 6.02 11.53
N ARG A 502 27.45 6.44 11.52
CA ARG A 502 28.54 5.84 12.33
C ARG A 502 28.75 4.35 12.00
N THR A 503 28.58 3.94 10.74
CA THR A 503 28.73 2.55 10.28
C THR A 503 30.12 2.25 9.74
N GLU A 504 30.50 0.96 9.69
CA GLU A 504 31.83 0.49 9.25
C GLU A 504 31.98 0.55 7.71
N VAL A 505 32.13 1.75 7.14
CA VAL A 505 32.24 2.01 5.70
C VAL A 505 33.52 1.42 5.10
N ASP A 506 34.58 1.33 5.91
CA ASP A 506 35.89 0.86 5.48
C ASP A 506 35.87 -0.58 4.95
N LEU A 507 34.92 -1.38 5.37
CA LEU A 507 34.76 -2.76 4.90
C LEU A 507 34.15 -2.85 3.48
N VAL A 508 33.32 -1.89 3.09
CA VAL A 508 32.59 -1.91 1.82
C VAL A 508 33.38 -1.26 0.68
N THR A 509 34.20 -0.27 0.99
CA THR A 509 34.95 0.51 0.00
C THR A 509 35.85 -0.34 -0.91
N PRO A 510 36.63 -1.33 -0.42
CA PRO A 510 37.43 -2.18 -1.29
C PRO A 510 36.60 -3.00 -2.29
N VAL A 511 35.47 -3.52 -1.84
CA VAL A 511 34.56 -4.33 -2.68
C VAL A 511 33.91 -3.47 -3.77
N LEU A 512 33.43 -2.25 -3.39
CA LEU A 512 32.90 -1.27 -4.33
C LEU A 512 33.93 -0.96 -5.45
N ASN A 513 35.19 -0.72 -5.08
CA ASN A 513 36.24 -0.42 -6.04
C ASN A 513 36.52 -1.60 -6.99
N ALA A 514 36.55 -2.83 -6.46
CA ALA A 514 36.75 -4.02 -7.26
C ALA A 514 35.61 -4.26 -8.27
N ILE A 515 34.36 -4.08 -7.82
CA ILE A 515 33.17 -4.18 -8.67
C ILE A 515 33.20 -3.11 -9.76
N PHE A 516 33.52 -1.86 -9.42
CA PHE A 516 33.59 -0.75 -10.37
C PHE A 516 34.61 -0.99 -11.48
N ILE A 517 35.85 -1.40 -11.14
CA ILE A 517 36.90 -1.68 -12.12
C ILE A 517 36.48 -2.79 -13.08
N ARG A 518 35.85 -3.88 -12.56
CA ARG A 518 35.40 -5.00 -13.39
C ARG A 518 34.24 -4.59 -14.30
N LEU A 519 33.32 -3.78 -13.78
CA LEU A 519 32.22 -3.23 -14.57
C LEU A 519 32.77 -2.44 -15.76
N VAL A 520 33.63 -1.46 -15.51
CA VAL A 520 34.16 -0.57 -16.55
C VAL A 520 34.90 -1.34 -17.65
N VAL A 521 35.64 -2.40 -17.28
CA VAL A 521 36.35 -3.27 -18.23
C VAL A 521 35.37 -4.13 -19.06
N GLY A 522 34.33 -4.69 -18.43
CA GLY A 522 33.38 -5.60 -19.07
C GLY A 522 32.29 -4.92 -19.89
N LEU A 523 31.97 -3.66 -19.53
CA LEU A 523 30.80 -2.94 -20.04
C LEU A 523 30.73 -2.82 -21.58
N PRO A 524 31.82 -2.51 -22.30
CA PRO A 524 31.75 -2.44 -23.77
C PRO A 524 31.32 -3.76 -24.39
N GLY A 525 31.87 -4.90 -23.92
CA GLY A 525 31.48 -6.22 -24.38
C GLY A 525 30.02 -6.61 -24.10
N ALA A 526 29.49 -6.14 -23.00
CA ALA A 526 28.10 -6.40 -22.60
C ALA A 526 27.07 -5.57 -23.40
N CYS A 527 27.50 -4.57 -24.17
CA CYS A 527 26.62 -3.73 -25.00
C CYS A 527 26.48 -4.25 -26.44
N VAL A 528 27.11 -5.38 -26.79
CA VAL A 528 27.09 -5.97 -28.13
C VAL A 528 25.96 -7.02 -28.23
N SER A 529 25.27 -7.06 -29.39
CA SER A 529 24.24 -8.08 -29.71
C SER A 529 23.07 -8.13 -28.72
N LEU A 530 22.70 -7.01 -28.16
CA LEU A 530 21.50 -6.89 -27.32
C LEU A 530 20.24 -6.85 -28.21
N ASP A 531 19.13 -7.40 -27.72
CA ASP A 531 17.81 -7.09 -28.26
C ASP A 531 17.29 -5.74 -27.71
N ASP A 532 16.14 -5.27 -28.22
CA ASP A 532 15.57 -3.97 -27.85
C ASP A 532 15.29 -3.86 -26.34
N ASP A 533 14.78 -4.90 -25.69
CA ASP A 533 14.43 -4.90 -24.26
C ASP A 533 15.70 -4.92 -23.38
N ALA A 534 16.68 -5.74 -23.75
CA ALA A 534 17.98 -5.76 -23.07
C ALA A 534 18.73 -4.43 -23.23
N ALA A 535 18.65 -3.81 -24.42
CA ALA A 535 19.24 -2.49 -24.67
C ALA A 535 18.59 -1.39 -23.81
N GLN A 536 17.28 -1.42 -23.65
CA GLN A 536 16.56 -0.48 -22.79
C GLN A 536 16.93 -0.64 -21.33
N THR A 537 17.06 -1.89 -20.87
CA THR A 537 17.53 -2.21 -19.52
C THR A 537 18.98 -1.74 -19.31
N MET A 538 19.85 -1.92 -20.32
CA MET A 538 21.23 -1.45 -20.27
C MET A 538 21.31 0.09 -20.19
N CYS A 539 20.45 0.82 -20.89
CA CYS A 539 20.37 2.28 -20.75
C CYS A 539 20.02 2.74 -19.33
N MET A 540 19.07 2.06 -18.67
CA MET A 540 18.74 2.34 -17.27
C MET A 540 19.94 2.10 -16.34
N ARG A 541 20.69 1.01 -16.59
CA ARG A 541 21.93 0.71 -15.83
C ARG A 541 23.01 1.77 -16.04
N LEU A 542 23.21 2.24 -17.28
CA LEU A 542 24.15 3.32 -17.59
C LEU A 542 23.82 4.61 -16.83
N ASP A 543 22.53 4.97 -16.76
CA ASP A 543 22.08 6.13 -15.96
C ASP A 543 22.35 5.95 -14.46
N ALA A 544 22.06 4.76 -13.95
CA ALA A 544 22.27 4.44 -12.54
C ALA A 544 23.78 4.52 -12.20
N VAL A 545 24.64 3.90 -13.01
CA VAL A 545 26.09 3.95 -12.82
C VAL A 545 26.63 5.37 -13.01
N ASN A 546 26.17 6.12 -14.00
CA ASN A 546 26.57 7.52 -14.20
C ASN A 546 26.23 8.39 -12.98
N SER A 547 25.05 8.16 -12.40
CA SER A 547 24.64 8.84 -11.15
C SER A 547 25.56 8.50 -9.98
N VAL A 548 26.02 7.24 -9.90
CA VAL A 548 27.01 6.79 -8.91
C VAL A 548 28.37 7.44 -9.13
N VAL A 549 28.86 7.46 -10.36
CA VAL A 549 30.17 8.04 -10.71
C VAL A 549 30.22 9.54 -10.44
N ALA A 550 29.10 10.25 -10.64
CA ALA A 550 28.99 11.66 -10.29
C ALA A 550 29.23 11.94 -8.80
N LEU A 551 28.98 10.94 -7.94
CA LEU A 551 29.20 11.05 -6.49
C LEU A 551 30.66 10.75 -6.06
N PHE A 552 31.46 10.14 -6.93
CA PHE A 552 32.86 9.88 -6.60
C PHE A 552 33.68 11.19 -6.62
N GLU A 553 34.48 11.39 -5.59
CA GLU A 553 35.48 12.49 -5.56
C GLU A 553 36.70 12.14 -6.38
N ASP A 554 36.91 10.86 -6.70
CA ASP A 554 38.06 10.31 -7.40
C ASP A 554 38.03 10.62 -8.90
N GLY A 555 38.93 11.46 -9.36
CA GLY A 555 39.07 11.85 -10.77
C GLY A 555 39.47 10.67 -11.69
N GLU A 556 40.21 9.69 -11.18
CA GLU A 556 40.64 8.53 -11.94
C GLU A 556 39.43 7.64 -12.30
N LYS A 557 38.51 7.40 -11.37
CA LYS A 557 37.27 6.65 -11.64
C LYS A 557 36.39 7.34 -12.68
N LYS A 558 36.28 8.68 -12.62
CA LYS A 558 35.56 9.45 -13.63
C LYS A 558 36.16 9.28 -15.02
N GLN A 559 37.51 9.31 -15.11
CA GLN A 559 38.21 9.09 -16.35
C GLN A 559 38.09 7.66 -16.88
N GLN A 560 38.08 6.65 -16.01
CA GLN A 560 37.82 5.25 -16.40
C GLN A 560 36.42 5.09 -16.93
N TRP A 561 35.41 5.75 -16.30
CA TRP A 561 34.02 5.74 -16.76
C TRP A 561 33.85 6.37 -18.16
N THR A 562 34.39 7.59 -18.35
CA THR A 562 34.31 8.26 -19.67
C THR A 562 35.07 7.48 -20.76
N GLY A 563 36.15 6.81 -20.41
CA GLY A 563 36.85 5.87 -21.29
C GLY A 563 35.97 4.70 -21.74
N ALA A 564 35.20 4.10 -20.80
CA ALA A 564 34.28 3.02 -21.14
C ALA A 564 33.13 3.49 -22.04
N LEU A 565 32.52 4.65 -21.74
CA LEU A 565 31.49 5.25 -22.59
C LEU A 565 32.01 5.54 -24.00
N THR A 566 33.23 6.04 -24.14
CA THR A 566 33.89 6.28 -25.43
C THR A 566 34.11 4.98 -26.19
N ALA A 567 34.49 3.90 -25.50
CA ALA A 567 34.66 2.59 -26.10
C ALA A 567 33.32 2.03 -26.65
N ILE A 568 32.22 2.18 -25.89
CA ILE A 568 30.89 1.72 -26.34
C ILE A 568 30.45 2.53 -27.56
N SER A 569 30.60 3.85 -27.56
CA SER A 569 30.12 4.70 -28.65
C SER A 569 30.84 4.44 -29.98
N THR A 570 32.02 3.86 -29.95
CA THR A 570 32.85 3.53 -31.13
C THR A 570 32.87 2.04 -31.46
N LEU A 571 32.19 1.21 -30.67
CA LEU A 571 32.24 -0.24 -30.80
C LEU A 571 31.33 -0.73 -31.93
N ASP A 572 31.88 -1.47 -32.87
CA ASP A 572 31.09 -2.14 -33.91
C ASP A 572 30.19 -3.23 -33.28
N GLY A 573 28.90 -3.20 -33.62
CA GLY A 573 27.89 -4.14 -33.10
C GLY A 573 27.28 -3.76 -31.74
N ALA A 574 27.65 -2.60 -31.17
CA ALA A 574 26.89 -2.04 -30.05
C ALA A 574 25.46 -1.68 -30.49
N HIS A 575 24.48 -1.98 -29.64
CA HIS A 575 23.08 -1.66 -29.93
C HIS A 575 22.89 -0.14 -30.11
N ALA A 576 22.23 0.28 -31.17
CA ALA A 576 22.12 1.70 -31.53
C ALA A 576 21.53 2.58 -30.42
N LEU A 577 20.51 2.10 -29.69
CA LEU A 577 19.93 2.76 -28.53
C LEU A 577 20.99 3.05 -27.45
N VAL A 578 21.81 2.05 -27.15
CA VAL A 578 22.88 2.15 -26.12
C VAL A 578 23.97 3.09 -26.58
N ALA A 579 24.36 3.03 -27.85
CA ALA A 579 25.36 3.95 -28.43
C ALA A 579 24.86 5.42 -28.37
N GLY A 580 23.60 5.66 -28.72
CA GLY A 580 22.99 6.99 -28.58
C GLY A 580 22.96 7.49 -27.13
N LYS A 581 22.59 6.61 -26.18
CA LYS A 581 22.59 6.91 -24.75
C LYS A 581 23.99 7.24 -24.21
N THR A 582 25.01 6.52 -24.67
CA THR A 582 26.39 6.83 -24.24
C THR A 582 26.87 8.19 -24.75
N GLU A 583 26.52 8.57 -25.97
CA GLU A 583 26.82 9.91 -26.50
C GLU A 583 26.06 11.00 -25.71
N ARG A 584 24.83 10.74 -25.32
CA ARG A 584 24.09 11.65 -24.44
C ARG A 584 24.77 11.86 -23.10
N ILE A 585 25.17 10.78 -22.42
CA ILE A 585 25.88 10.88 -21.13
C ILE A 585 27.23 11.62 -21.31
N ARG A 586 27.98 11.36 -22.38
CA ARG A 586 29.25 12.06 -22.68
C ARG A 586 29.05 13.56 -22.87
N PHE A 587 27.95 13.94 -23.54
CA PHE A 587 27.58 15.35 -23.71
C PHE A 587 27.22 15.98 -22.34
N ASP A 588 26.40 15.32 -21.53
CA ASP A 588 26.03 15.83 -20.21
C ASP A 588 27.24 15.96 -19.26
N LEU A 589 28.27 15.13 -19.44
CA LEU A 589 29.55 15.22 -18.74
C LEU A 589 30.50 16.30 -19.32
N GLY A 590 30.15 16.92 -20.47
CA GLY A 590 30.99 17.93 -21.14
C GLY A 590 32.19 17.37 -21.92
N GLU A 591 32.21 16.05 -22.19
CA GLU A 591 33.28 15.38 -22.96
C GLU A 591 33.15 15.66 -24.49
N VAL A 592 31.93 15.87 -24.95
CA VAL A 592 31.63 16.19 -26.35
C VAL A 592 30.68 17.38 -26.44
N ASP A 593 30.73 18.12 -27.52
CA ASP A 593 29.82 19.26 -27.77
C ASP A 593 28.68 18.91 -28.76
N GLY A 594 27.79 19.88 -29.00
CA GLY A 594 26.65 19.70 -29.89
C GLY A 594 27.04 19.54 -31.37
N ASP A 595 28.18 20.14 -31.80
CA ASP A 595 28.67 19.99 -33.18
C ASP A 595 29.15 18.55 -33.38
N PHE A 596 29.86 17.96 -32.41
CA PHE A 596 30.21 16.54 -32.44
C PHE A 596 29.00 15.64 -32.52
N LEU A 597 27.94 15.88 -31.70
CA LEU A 597 26.72 15.09 -31.74
C LEU A 597 25.99 15.14 -33.08
N GLY A 598 25.93 16.34 -33.68
CA GLY A 598 25.36 16.52 -35.01
C GLY A 598 26.11 15.74 -36.08
N LEU A 599 27.44 15.82 -36.05
CA LEU A 599 28.32 15.08 -36.97
C LEU A 599 28.20 13.56 -36.77
N ARG A 600 28.13 13.11 -35.53
CA ARG A 600 27.99 11.70 -35.20
C ARG A 600 26.65 11.13 -35.69
N LEU A 601 25.55 11.85 -35.48
CA LEU A 601 24.24 11.47 -36.03
C LEU A 601 24.28 11.40 -37.57
N GLY A 602 24.88 12.39 -38.23
CA GLY A 602 25.05 12.37 -39.69
C GLY A 602 25.85 11.14 -40.19
N GLN A 603 26.88 10.71 -39.44
CA GLN A 603 27.63 9.48 -39.74
C GLN A 603 26.75 8.23 -39.61
N VAL A 604 26.01 8.09 -38.49
CA VAL A 604 25.09 6.96 -38.29
C VAL A 604 24.02 6.90 -39.35
N ALA A 605 23.43 8.04 -39.66
CA ALA A 605 22.38 8.13 -40.73
C ALA A 605 22.93 7.83 -42.11
N SER A 606 24.23 8.09 -42.40
CA SER A 606 24.83 7.91 -43.74
C SER A 606 25.51 6.56 -43.95
N SER A 607 25.69 5.74 -42.93
CA SER A 607 26.44 4.47 -43.01
C SER A 607 25.72 3.31 -43.69
N GLY A 608 24.54 3.54 -44.29
CA GLY A 608 23.69 2.47 -44.87
C GLY A 608 22.96 1.66 -43.80
N ALA A 609 22.94 2.18 -42.58
CA ALA A 609 22.16 1.58 -41.48
C ALA A 609 20.65 1.64 -41.81
N GLU A 610 19.93 0.66 -41.31
CA GLU A 610 18.46 0.67 -41.44
C GLU A 610 17.89 1.87 -40.68
N ALA A 611 16.83 2.50 -41.21
CA ALA A 611 16.18 3.66 -40.59
C ALA A 611 15.78 3.40 -39.13
N ARG A 612 15.47 2.15 -38.81
CA ARG A 612 15.16 1.68 -37.43
C ARG A 612 16.37 1.80 -36.50
N GLU A 613 17.56 1.45 -36.93
CA GLU A 613 18.79 1.57 -36.14
C GLU A 613 19.10 3.05 -35.84
N THR A 614 18.97 3.90 -36.89
CA THR A 614 19.16 5.35 -36.70
C THR A 614 18.11 5.94 -35.75
N ALA A 615 16.84 5.51 -35.86
CA ALA A 615 15.76 5.94 -34.95
C ALA A 615 16.05 5.50 -33.51
N SER A 616 16.56 4.29 -33.28
CA SER A 616 16.99 3.80 -31.97
C SER A 616 18.17 4.59 -31.38
N PHE A 617 19.14 4.96 -32.24
CA PHE A 617 20.24 5.83 -31.83
C PHE A 617 19.74 7.21 -31.38
N VAL A 618 18.82 7.82 -32.15
CA VAL A 618 18.19 9.11 -31.81
C VAL A 618 17.38 8.99 -30.52
N GLU A 619 16.66 7.90 -30.30
CA GLU A 619 15.94 7.64 -29.06
C GLU A 619 16.89 7.68 -27.85
N GLY A 620 18.02 6.98 -27.91
CA GLY A 620 19.03 6.99 -26.85
C GLY A 620 19.68 8.35 -26.63
N LEU A 621 19.99 9.06 -27.71
CA LEU A 621 20.61 10.38 -27.69
C LEU A 621 19.68 11.46 -27.10
N LEU A 622 18.39 11.36 -27.34
CA LEU A 622 17.37 12.30 -26.85
C LEU A 622 16.76 11.88 -25.52
N ASP A 623 17.18 10.78 -24.94
CA ASP A 623 16.70 10.30 -23.63
C ASP A 623 17.13 11.25 -22.50
N GLY A 624 16.26 12.22 -22.20
CA GLY A 624 16.47 13.27 -21.21
C GLY A 624 15.70 14.55 -21.53
N PRO A 625 16.05 15.70 -20.91
CA PRO A 625 15.40 16.99 -21.18
C PRO A 625 15.54 17.42 -22.64
N GLY A 626 14.45 17.92 -23.21
CA GLY A 626 14.37 18.40 -24.60
C GLY A 626 15.20 19.69 -24.88
N ALA A 627 15.72 20.32 -23.84
CA ALA A 627 16.58 21.48 -23.92
C ALA A 627 17.80 21.27 -24.82
N ILE A 628 18.29 20.02 -24.97
CA ILE A 628 19.41 19.72 -25.87
C ILE A 628 19.11 20.11 -27.32
N LEU A 629 17.89 19.78 -27.84
CA LEU A 629 17.50 20.17 -29.19
C LEU A 629 17.23 21.68 -29.34
N LEU A 630 16.87 22.36 -28.26
CA LEU A 630 16.62 23.80 -28.28
C LEU A 630 17.90 24.62 -28.28
N HIS A 631 18.98 24.14 -27.66
CA HIS A 631 20.22 24.88 -27.48
C HIS A 631 21.38 24.40 -28.35
N GLN A 632 21.29 23.20 -28.97
CA GLN A 632 22.33 22.65 -29.86
C GLN A 632 21.87 22.70 -31.33
N GLU A 633 22.27 23.75 -32.05
CA GLU A 633 21.85 24.03 -33.44
C GLU A 633 22.28 22.93 -34.40
N ALA A 634 23.50 22.43 -34.25
CA ALA A 634 24.04 21.40 -35.15
C ALA A 634 23.28 20.07 -34.99
N LEU A 635 22.97 19.71 -33.72
CA LEU A 635 22.20 18.50 -33.44
C LEU A 635 20.75 18.61 -33.92
N PHE A 636 20.12 19.77 -33.70
CA PHE A 636 18.76 20.03 -34.20
C PHE A 636 18.70 19.87 -35.75
N ARG A 637 19.65 20.49 -36.44
CA ARG A 637 19.72 20.40 -37.90
C ARG A 637 19.95 18.96 -38.38
N ALA A 638 20.84 18.22 -37.72
CA ALA A 638 21.10 16.83 -38.10
C ALA A 638 19.86 15.92 -37.90
N VAL A 639 19.08 16.14 -36.85
CA VAL A 639 17.81 15.42 -36.61
C VAL A 639 16.77 15.79 -37.68
N ASP A 640 16.65 17.09 -37.99
CA ASP A 640 15.69 17.58 -38.99
C ASP A 640 16.04 17.05 -40.40
N GLU A 641 17.30 17.16 -40.84
CA GLU A 641 17.81 16.64 -42.10
C GLU A 641 17.59 15.12 -42.20
N TRP A 642 17.85 14.37 -41.15
CA TRP A 642 17.60 12.93 -41.13
C TRP A 642 16.12 12.61 -41.29
N LEU A 643 15.21 13.26 -40.57
CA LEU A 643 13.77 13.03 -40.65
C LEU A 643 13.20 13.39 -42.03
N VAL A 644 13.69 14.44 -42.66
CA VAL A 644 13.25 14.89 -44.01
C VAL A 644 13.68 13.91 -45.10
N GLN A 645 14.80 13.19 -44.93
CA GLN A 645 15.32 12.26 -45.93
C GLN A 645 14.66 10.88 -45.90
N ILE A 646 13.86 10.57 -44.89
CA ILE A 646 13.21 9.26 -44.75
C ILE A 646 12.03 9.15 -45.71
N GLU A 647 11.95 8.05 -46.43
CA GLU A 647 10.79 7.71 -47.28
C GLU A 647 9.51 7.59 -46.42
N PRO A 648 8.34 8.06 -46.93
CA PRO A 648 7.10 8.09 -46.14
C PRO A 648 6.69 6.73 -45.53
N GLU A 649 6.86 5.66 -46.28
CA GLU A 649 6.53 4.29 -45.84
C GLU A 649 7.42 3.83 -44.67
N VAL A 650 8.72 4.13 -44.78
CA VAL A 650 9.69 3.83 -43.71
C VAL A 650 9.46 4.72 -42.48
N PHE A 651 9.05 5.97 -42.68
CA PHE A 651 8.70 6.89 -41.62
C PHE A 651 7.52 6.36 -40.76
N GLU A 652 6.48 5.81 -41.42
CA GLU A 652 5.35 5.20 -40.69
C GLU A 652 5.80 4.03 -39.82
N GLU A 653 6.75 3.23 -40.29
CA GLU A 653 7.30 2.10 -39.52
C GLU A 653 8.07 2.55 -38.29
N ILE A 654 8.90 3.60 -38.38
CA ILE A 654 9.72 4.09 -37.24
C ILE A 654 9.02 5.14 -36.41
N LEU A 655 7.82 5.60 -36.77
CA LEU A 655 7.06 6.62 -36.06
C LEU A 655 6.87 6.32 -34.54
N PRO A 656 6.64 5.06 -34.10
CA PRO A 656 6.58 4.74 -32.68
C PRO A 656 7.89 5.07 -31.92
N LEU A 657 9.06 4.80 -32.52
CA LEU A 657 10.38 5.12 -31.95
C LEU A 657 10.59 6.63 -31.86
N VAL A 658 10.29 7.35 -32.97
CA VAL A 658 10.38 8.82 -32.98
C VAL A 658 9.46 9.44 -31.92
N ARG A 659 8.25 8.94 -31.77
CA ARG A 659 7.34 9.41 -30.70
C ARG A 659 7.89 9.18 -29.30
N ARG A 660 8.54 8.05 -29.04
CA ARG A 660 9.17 7.76 -27.74
C ARG A 660 10.30 8.73 -27.45
N SER A 661 11.15 9.03 -28.42
CA SER A 661 12.25 10.02 -28.30
C SER A 661 11.78 11.38 -27.81
N PHE A 662 10.58 11.83 -28.21
CA PHE A 662 9.99 13.11 -27.78
C PHE A 662 9.04 13.00 -26.58
N ALA A 663 8.75 11.79 -26.07
CA ALA A 663 7.78 11.58 -25.00
C ALA A 663 8.22 12.20 -23.68
N LEU A 664 9.51 12.18 -23.37
CA LEU A 664 10.09 12.71 -22.15
C LEU A 664 10.15 14.24 -22.11
N PHE A 665 9.99 14.89 -23.24
CA PHE A 665 10.04 16.35 -23.33
C PHE A 665 8.80 16.98 -22.67
N THR A 666 9.01 18.05 -21.95
CA THR A 666 7.91 18.82 -21.37
C THR A 666 7.04 19.48 -22.42
N LYS A 667 5.79 19.82 -22.08
CA LYS A 667 4.89 20.53 -23.01
C LYS A 667 5.49 21.84 -23.56
N PRO A 668 6.16 22.69 -22.75
CA PRO A 668 6.85 23.88 -23.26
C PRO A 668 7.96 23.56 -24.26
N GLU A 669 8.81 22.56 -23.98
CA GLU A 669 9.91 22.16 -24.86
C GLU A 669 9.37 21.66 -26.21
N ARG A 670 8.36 20.77 -26.21
CA ARG A 670 7.71 20.29 -27.44
C ARG A 670 7.11 21.42 -28.26
N ARG A 671 6.51 22.40 -27.59
CA ARG A 671 5.95 23.59 -28.27
C ARG A 671 7.05 24.43 -28.92
N GLN A 672 8.13 24.72 -28.21
CA GLN A 672 9.26 25.51 -28.75
C GLN A 672 9.93 24.80 -29.93
N ILE A 673 10.12 23.46 -29.86
CA ILE A 673 10.62 22.66 -30.96
C ILE A 673 9.67 22.76 -32.18
N GLY A 674 8.35 22.62 -31.96
CA GLY A 674 7.34 22.75 -33.00
C GLY A 674 7.31 24.15 -33.66
N GLU A 675 7.44 25.20 -32.86
CA GLU A 675 7.56 26.59 -33.36
C GLU A 675 8.83 26.76 -34.18
N ARG A 676 9.96 26.14 -33.78
CA ARG A 676 11.23 26.18 -34.50
C ARG A 676 11.14 25.44 -35.85
N VAL A 677 10.49 24.28 -35.89
CA VAL A 677 10.25 23.51 -37.12
C VAL A 677 9.30 24.25 -38.04
N SER A 678 8.23 24.85 -37.54
CA SER A 678 7.18 25.53 -38.32
C SER A 678 7.60 26.92 -38.84
N GLY A 679 8.52 27.56 -38.13
CA GLY A 679 9.00 28.91 -38.40
C GLY A 679 10.34 28.93 -39.13
N GLY A 680 10.40 28.33 -40.31
CA GLY A 680 11.60 28.47 -41.15
C GLY A 680 12.03 29.93 -41.27
N ASN A 681 13.22 30.30 -40.73
CA ASN A 681 13.88 31.60 -40.88
C ASN A 681 13.12 32.84 -40.38
N ALA A 682 12.78 32.88 -39.12
CA ALA A 682 12.73 34.14 -38.42
C ALA A 682 13.68 34.05 -37.24
N ALA A 683 14.91 34.43 -37.41
CA ALA A 683 15.74 35.00 -36.39
C ALA A 683 15.04 36.27 -35.86
N HIS A 684 13.92 36.08 -35.17
CA HIS A 684 13.48 37.00 -34.15
C HIS A 684 14.28 36.62 -32.91
N THR A 685 15.47 37.19 -32.79
CA THR A 685 15.89 37.77 -31.52
C THR A 685 14.70 38.64 -31.11
N VAL A 686 13.76 38.04 -30.37
CA VAL A 686 13.02 38.82 -29.40
C VAL A 686 14.11 39.29 -28.44
N GLU A 687 14.73 40.43 -28.75
CA GLU A 687 15.12 41.31 -27.68
C GLU A 687 13.89 41.41 -26.81
N VAL A 688 13.88 40.67 -25.71
CA VAL A 688 13.03 40.96 -24.59
C VAL A 688 13.58 42.28 -24.05
N GLY A 689 13.31 43.34 -24.84
CA GLY A 689 13.44 44.69 -24.35
C GLY A 689 12.49 44.73 -23.16
N ILE A 690 13.09 44.73 -21.99
CA ILE A 690 12.35 45.03 -20.74
C ILE A 690 11.63 46.31 -21.07
N ASN A 691 10.28 46.28 -21.10
CA ASN A 691 9.49 47.49 -21.26
C ASN A 691 9.80 48.33 -20.04
N GLU A 692 10.77 49.28 -20.18
CA GLU A 692 11.30 50.10 -19.09
C GLU A 692 10.18 50.82 -18.36
N GLU A 693 9.15 51.24 -19.05
CA GLU A 693 8.00 51.96 -18.46
C GLU A 693 7.15 51.03 -17.56
N ARG A 694 7.03 49.74 -17.94
CA ARG A 694 6.39 48.70 -17.10
C ARG A 694 7.29 48.24 -15.98
N ALA A 695 8.58 48.09 -16.22
CA ALA A 695 9.57 47.72 -15.21
C ALA A 695 9.70 48.77 -14.13
N MET A 696 9.69 50.05 -14.48
CA MET A 696 9.70 51.18 -13.52
C MET A 696 8.47 51.17 -12.59
N ARG A 697 7.33 50.70 -13.03
CA ARG A 697 6.13 50.59 -12.17
C ARG A 697 6.21 49.45 -11.16
N VAL A 698 6.99 48.41 -11.41
CA VAL A 698 7.15 47.25 -10.54
C VAL A 698 8.34 47.41 -9.60
N LEU A 699 9.34 48.23 -9.98
CA LEU A 699 10.55 48.48 -9.20
C LEU A 699 10.31 48.90 -7.73
N PRO A 700 9.35 49.81 -7.42
CA PRO A 700 9.09 50.17 -6.03
C PRO A 700 8.64 48.99 -5.18
N MET A 701 7.78 48.13 -5.73
CA MET A 701 7.30 46.94 -5.01
C MET A 701 8.40 45.91 -4.80
N ILE A 702 9.27 45.69 -5.79
CA ILE A 702 10.44 44.81 -5.66
C ILE A 702 11.42 45.35 -4.62
N ARG A 703 11.68 46.65 -4.60
CA ARG A 703 12.52 47.30 -3.57
C ARG A 703 11.95 47.12 -2.17
N GLN A 704 10.65 47.25 -2.02
CA GLN A 704 9.95 47.05 -0.75
C GLN A 704 10.05 45.58 -0.28
N ILE A 705 9.88 44.61 -1.17
CA ILE A 705 10.03 43.15 -0.88
C ILE A 705 11.48 42.82 -0.49
N LEU A 706 12.46 43.47 -1.13
CA LEU A 706 13.90 43.26 -0.86
C LEU A 706 14.43 44.09 0.32
N GLY A 707 13.57 44.93 0.97
CA GLY A 707 13.97 45.75 2.10
C GLY A 707 14.98 46.84 1.75
N LEU A 708 15.09 47.26 0.48
CA LEU A 708 15.96 48.32 0.02
C LEU A 708 15.27 49.68 0.27
N LYS A 709 15.96 50.57 0.98
CA LYS A 709 15.46 51.94 1.22
C LYS A 709 15.55 52.78 -0.06
N ASP A 710 14.53 53.60 -0.29
CA ASP A 710 14.58 54.62 -1.34
C ASP A 710 15.65 55.65 -0.99
N GLU A 711 16.70 55.78 -1.84
CA GLU A 711 17.56 56.92 -1.91
C GLU A 711 16.98 57.94 -2.86
#